data_84544a8399506c91bec437707f6f6a7f
#
_entry.id   84544a8399506c91bec437707f6f6a7f
#
_cell.length_a   1.000
_cell.length_b   1.000
_cell.length_c   1.000
_cell.angle_alpha   90.00
_cell.angle_beta   90.00
_cell.angle_gamma   90.00
#
_symmetry.space_group_name_H-M   'P 1'
#
loop_
_entity.id
_entity.type
_entity.pdbx_description
1 polymer ?
#
loop_
_entity_poly.entity_id
_entity_poly.type
_entity_poly.pdbx_seq_one_letter_code
_entity_poly.pdbx_strand_id
1 'polypeptide(L)'
;MADAAADPTAKLTESTAKLQLDEETGEMVSKGELKKRMAKRAKKAASEKAKAAKDAVAKAVGAGDSKPAPKPKAKPEEVVMDPEAMFKQGFLQEVYKERPSENVVTRFPPEPNGYLHIGHAKAIAVNFGFAKYHGGVCYLRYDDTNPEKEEERYFTAIEEMVRWLGFTPYKITYSSDNFQKLYDLAEKMITLEKAYVCYCGDTEIKLQRGGEKGASPRFRCEHANHTVEENLQKFRDMKDGKYKPREAFLRMKQDITDGNPQMWDLAAYRIKTDTPHHRTGWDWKIYPTYDFTHCLCDSFEGITHSLCTTEFVQSRVSYEWLNKTLGVYEPMQREYGRLGITGTVLSKRKILKLVEEKIVRGWDDPRLYTLIGIKRRGVPPRAILDFVNELGVTTSVSVIQIKRFEQTVRKYLERTVPRLMMVLDPIRVVIEDAEPADVELAFSPKDPNMGSHTIKFTPTVYIDRADFREVDSKDYFRLAPNKTVGLLNAPFPIKATSYTKDETTGKVTEIRAVFDKETKKPKAYINWVGTEGSKKVEARIHNSLFKSEKPDDAEGGFLNDINPESEVIYPDALIESGFDEVKRRAPWPEAAGESELGMGGPESVRFQATRVAYFAVDSDSTDDKIILNRIVSLKEDAGKV
;
A
#
# COMPACT_ATOMS: atom_id res chain seq x y z
N MET A 1 45.09 -6.05 -41.36
CA MET A 1 45.94 -4.85 -41.17
C MET A 1 44.95 -3.74 -40.85
N ALA A 2 44.99 -3.23 -39.80
CA ALA A 2 45.50 -2.81 -38.62
C ALA A 2 44.37 -2.30 -37.71
N ASP A 3 44.27 -2.91 -36.53
CA ASP A 3 43.51 -2.40 -35.42
C ASP A 3 43.99 -1.01 -35.01
N ALA A 4 43.07 -0.07 -34.81
CA ALA A 4 43.31 1.14 -34.06
C ALA A 4 42.62 1.05 -32.71
N ALA A 5 43.40 0.61 -31.73
CA ALA A 5 43.01 0.62 -30.32
C ALA A 5 42.82 2.06 -29.84
N ALA A 6 41.64 2.41 -29.37
CA ALA A 6 41.35 3.69 -28.72
C ALA A 6 41.97 3.73 -27.31
N ASP A 7 42.81 4.75 -27.09
CA ASP A 7 43.54 5.03 -25.86
C ASP A 7 42.61 5.24 -24.66
N PRO A 8 42.77 4.50 -23.55
CA PRO A 8 41.94 4.65 -22.34
C PRO A 8 42.17 5.95 -21.56
N THR A 9 43.24 6.70 -21.88
CA THR A 9 43.61 7.93 -21.14
C THR A 9 42.77 9.15 -21.52
N ALA A 10 42.12 9.15 -22.69
CA ALA A 10 41.25 10.25 -23.12
C ALA A 10 39.94 10.38 -22.30
N LYS A 11 39.44 9.30 -21.71
CA LYS A 11 38.22 9.32 -20.84
C LYS A 11 38.48 9.80 -19.43
N LEU A 12 39.70 9.71 -18.90
CA LEU A 12 40.06 10.22 -17.57
C LEU A 12 40.26 11.76 -17.60
N THR A 13 40.69 12.36 -18.67
CA THR A 13 40.92 13.80 -18.77
C THR A 13 39.63 14.62 -18.93
N GLU A 14 38.57 14.08 -19.52
CA GLU A 14 37.26 14.74 -19.57
C GLU A 14 36.49 14.75 -18.27
N SER A 15 36.74 13.78 -17.38
CA SER A 15 36.12 13.67 -16.05
C SER A 15 36.72 14.66 -15.05
N THR A 16 37.99 14.98 -15.14
CA THR A 16 38.67 15.91 -14.22
C THR A 16 38.44 17.38 -14.55
N ALA A 17 38.10 17.72 -15.79
CA ALA A 17 37.82 19.10 -16.23
C ALA A 17 36.51 19.71 -15.67
N LYS A 18 35.68 18.92 -14.98
CA LYS A 18 34.39 19.37 -14.37
C LYS A 18 34.41 19.47 -12.84
N LEU A 19 35.55 19.20 -12.20
CA LEU A 19 35.74 19.33 -10.76
C LEU A 19 36.20 20.75 -10.41
N GLN A 20 35.71 21.27 -9.28
CA GLN A 20 36.08 22.56 -8.70
C GLN A 20 36.70 22.34 -7.32
N LEU A 21 37.73 23.14 -7.00
CA LEU A 21 38.35 23.08 -5.68
C LEU A 21 37.45 23.71 -4.62
N ASP A 22 37.17 22.98 -3.58
CA ASP A 22 36.57 23.51 -2.35
C ASP A 22 37.67 24.13 -1.50
N GLU A 23 37.79 25.46 -1.53
CA GLU A 23 38.87 26.20 -0.89
C GLU A 23 38.97 26.01 0.64
N GLU A 24 37.89 25.59 1.30
CA GLU A 24 37.92 25.33 2.75
C GLU A 24 38.39 23.92 3.11
N THR A 25 38.14 22.92 2.26
CA THR A 25 38.52 21.53 2.55
C THR A 25 39.71 21.06 1.71
N GLY A 26 40.10 21.81 0.67
CA GLY A 26 41.15 21.44 -0.27
C GLY A 26 40.77 20.29 -1.22
N GLU A 27 39.52 19.88 -1.25
CA GLU A 27 39.05 18.75 -2.07
C GLU A 27 38.51 19.20 -3.43
N MET A 28 38.80 18.41 -4.44
CA MET A 28 38.24 18.58 -5.78
C MET A 28 36.86 17.93 -5.85
N VAL A 29 35.82 18.72 -5.97
CA VAL A 29 34.41 18.25 -5.96
C VAL A 29 33.63 18.72 -7.18
N SER A 30 32.53 18.04 -7.50
CA SER A 30 31.68 18.49 -8.62
C SER A 30 31.03 19.86 -8.31
N LYS A 31 30.74 20.65 -9.34
CA LYS A 31 30.09 21.96 -9.23
C LYS A 31 28.77 21.91 -8.41
N GLY A 32 28.02 20.81 -8.54
CA GLY A 32 26.78 20.59 -7.77
C GLY A 32 27.03 20.35 -6.29
N GLU A 33 28.08 19.59 -5.96
CA GLU A 33 28.47 19.30 -4.60
C GLU A 33 29.08 20.53 -3.91
N LEU A 34 29.91 21.28 -4.62
CA LEU A 34 30.47 22.54 -4.13
C LEU A 34 29.35 23.53 -3.76
N LYS A 35 28.33 23.67 -4.62
CA LYS A 35 27.17 24.55 -4.36
C LYS A 35 26.39 24.10 -3.13
N LYS A 36 26.21 22.80 -2.89
CA LYS A 36 25.55 22.26 -1.69
C LYS A 36 26.37 22.55 -0.42
N ARG A 37 27.69 22.36 -0.47
CA ARG A 37 28.60 22.63 0.64
C ARG A 37 28.60 24.12 1.00
N MET A 38 28.67 25.01 0.02
CA MET A 38 28.58 26.46 0.22
C MET A 38 27.25 26.89 0.82
N ALA A 39 26.13 26.34 0.35
CA ALA A 39 24.81 26.63 0.90
C ALA A 39 24.66 26.15 2.35
N LYS A 40 25.23 24.98 2.69
CA LYS A 40 25.24 24.45 4.07
C LYS A 40 26.07 25.31 5.02
N ARG A 41 27.24 25.81 4.55
CA ARG A 41 28.11 26.72 5.31
C ARG A 41 27.44 28.08 5.52
N ALA A 42 26.82 28.64 4.49
CA ALA A 42 26.08 29.90 4.59
C ALA A 42 24.92 29.82 5.61
N LYS A 43 24.19 28.68 5.61
CA LYS A 43 23.10 28.41 6.57
C LYS A 43 23.63 28.27 8.00
N LYS A 44 24.81 27.64 8.19
CA LYS A 44 25.45 27.50 9.49
C LYS A 44 25.93 28.88 10.01
N ALA A 45 26.60 29.66 9.19
CA ALA A 45 27.07 31.02 9.53
C ALA A 45 25.91 31.96 9.86
N ALA A 46 24.78 31.88 9.12
CA ALA A 46 23.57 32.66 9.44
C ALA A 46 22.97 32.26 10.78
N SER A 47 22.95 30.94 11.11
CA SER A 47 22.49 30.44 12.40
C SER A 47 23.39 30.90 13.57
N GLU A 48 24.70 30.90 13.38
CA GLU A 48 25.68 31.35 14.38
C GLU A 48 25.59 32.86 14.60
N LYS A 49 25.42 33.66 13.53
CA LYS A 49 25.16 35.12 13.66
C LYS A 49 23.86 35.43 14.39
N ALA A 50 22.80 34.65 14.10
CA ALA A 50 21.51 34.82 14.81
C ALA A 50 21.61 34.43 16.29
N LYS A 51 22.42 33.43 16.63
CA LYS A 51 22.70 33.01 18.00
C LYS A 51 23.51 34.09 18.75
N ALA A 52 24.58 34.58 18.11
CA ALA A 52 25.42 35.66 18.69
C ALA A 52 24.65 36.96 18.88
N ALA A 53 23.73 37.29 17.96
CA ALA A 53 22.85 38.47 18.13
C ALA A 53 21.86 38.28 19.29
N LYS A 54 21.31 37.07 19.51
CA LYS A 54 20.47 36.74 20.66
C LYS A 54 21.25 36.79 21.98
N ASP A 55 22.47 36.32 22.01
CA ASP A 55 23.34 36.30 23.18
C ASP A 55 23.82 37.75 23.51
N ALA A 56 24.02 38.59 22.51
CA ALA A 56 24.35 40.02 22.68
C ALA A 56 23.15 40.83 23.26
N VAL A 57 21.92 40.54 22.78
CA VAL A 57 20.70 41.17 23.34
C VAL A 57 20.43 40.68 24.76
N ALA A 58 20.73 39.41 25.08
CA ALA A 58 20.61 38.88 26.43
C ALA A 58 21.62 39.49 27.42
N LYS A 59 22.81 39.91 26.95
CA LYS A 59 23.82 40.61 27.74
C LYS A 59 23.53 42.12 27.95
N ALA A 60 22.75 42.71 27.04
CA ALA A 60 22.43 44.14 27.11
C ALA A 60 21.24 44.48 28.05
N VAL A 61 20.45 43.48 28.45
CA VAL A 61 19.33 43.60 29.38
C VAL A 61 19.77 43.05 30.75
N GLY A 62 20.50 43.89 31.51
CA GLY A 62 20.94 43.55 32.85
C GLY A 62 19.83 43.59 33.89
N ALA A 63 19.86 42.60 34.77
CA ALA A 63 19.38 42.54 36.16
C ALA A 63 18.04 43.23 36.51
N GLY A 64 17.00 42.45 36.62
CA GLY A 64 15.76 42.77 37.28
C GLY A 64 14.92 41.51 37.51
N ASP A 65 14.59 41.24 38.73
CA ASP A 65 14.01 40.06 39.33
C ASP A 65 12.76 39.45 38.64
N SER A 66 12.58 38.18 38.91
CA SER A 66 11.43 37.32 38.64
C SER A 66 11.25 36.82 37.21
N LYS A 67 11.76 35.57 36.95
CA LYS A 67 11.37 34.76 35.81
C LYS A 67 9.92 34.26 35.97
N PRO A 68 9.00 34.60 35.06
CA PRO A 68 7.78 33.82 34.91
C PRO A 68 8.15 32.43 34.35
N ALA A 69 7.54 31.39 34.89
CA ALA A 69 7.68 30.05 34.38
C ALA A 69 7.44 30.01 32.86
N PRO A 70 8.22 29.24 32.08
CA PRO A 70 8.00 29.14 30.64
C PRO A 70 6.60 28.58 30.40
N LYS A 71 5.74 29.37 29.76
CA LYS A 71 4.47 28.86 29.22
C LYS A 71 4.78 27.64 28.36
N PRO A 72 4.05 26.53 28.52
CA PRO A 72 4.21 25.39 27.64
C PRO A 72 4.04 25.88 26.19
N LYS A 73 5.05 25.63 25.35
CA LYS A 73 4.91 25.87 23.92
C LYS A 73 3.72 25.02 23.48
N ALA A 74 2.66 25.65 23.01
CA ALA A 74 1.57 24.95 22.35
C ALA A 74 2.19 24.02 21.29
N LYS A 75 1.94 22.71 21.40
CA LYS A 75 2.31 21.79 20.35
C LYS A 75 1.62 22.29 19.09
N PRO A 76 2.30 22.32 17.92
CA PRO A 76 1.62 22.65 16.67
C PRO A 76 0.36 21.77 16.59
N GLU A 77 -0.79 22.37 16.40
CA GLU A 77 -2.01 21.63 16.09
C GLU A 77 -1.68 20.73 14.91
N GLU A 78 -1.93 19.43 15.06
CA GLU A 78 -1.79 18.49 13.95
C GLU A 78 -2.81 18.91 12.89
N VAL A 79 -2.32 19.49 11.81
CA VAL A 79 -3.15 19.85 10.65
C VAL A 79 -3.72 18.54 10.11
N VAL A 80 -4.98 18.30 10.36
CA VAL A 80 -5.72 17.19 9.75
C VAL A 80 -5.83 17.54 8.28
N MET A 81 -5.24 16.71 7.43
CA MET A 81 -5.29 16.90 5.98
C MET A 81 -6.75 16.81 5.51
N ASP A 82 -7.15 17.73 4.64
CA ASP A 82 -8.45 17.65 3.97
C ASP A 82 -8.58 16.33 3.21
N PRO A 83 -9.57 15.48 3.51
CA PRO A 83 -9.73 14.16 2.89
C PRO A 83 -10.00 14.22 1.39
N GLU A 84 -10.33 15.40 0.86
CA GLU A 84 -10.64 15.64 -0.56
C GLU A 84 -9.55 16.47 -1.27
N ALA A 85 -8.41 16.71 -0.60
CA ALA A 85 -7.36 17.60 -1.13
C ALA A 85 -6.92 17.22 -2.55
N MET A 86 -6.82 15.92 -2.86
CA MET A 86 -6.38 15.44 -4.18
C MET A 86 -7.35 15.79 -5.32
N PHE A 87 -8.62 16.10 -5.01
CA PHE A 87 -9.63 16.49 -6.01
C PHE A 87 -9.72 18.01 -6.18
N LYS A 88 -9.34 18.77 -5.14
CA LYS A 88 -9.45 20.23 -5.09
C LYS A 88 -8.30 20.94 -5.80
N GLN A 89 -7.20 20.23 -6.07
CA GLN A 89 -6.00 20.80 -6.66
C GLN A 89 -5.21 19.79 -7.51
N GLY A 90 -4.33 20.29 -8.36
CA GLY A 90 -3.42 19.47 -9.16
C GLY A 90 -4.12 18.76 -10.32
N PHE A 91 -3.62 17.59 -10.68
CA PHE A 91 -3.99 16.87 -11.88
C PHE A 91 -5.49 16.61 -12.01
N LEU A 92 -6.16 16.13 -10.97
CA LEU A 92 -7.59 15.78 -11.05
C LEU A 92 -8.49 17.02 -11.20
N GLN A 93 -8.09 18.14 -10.60
CA GLN A 93 -8.80 19.41 -10.82
C GLN A 93 -8.66 19.87 -12.28
N GLU A 94 -7.48 19.76 -12.88
CA GLU A 94 -7.26 20.14 -14.28
C GLU A 94 -8.05 19.21 -15.23
N VAL A 95 -8.08 17.91 -14.95
CA VAL A 95 -8.91 16.94 -15.70
C VAL A 95 -10.39 17.33 -15.69
N TYR A 96 -10.93 17.75 -14.54
CA TYR A 96 -12.31 18.21 -14.47
C TYR A 96 -12.54 19.51 -15.24
N LYS A 97 -11.61 20.48 -15.17
CA LYS A 97 -11.68 21.73 -15.92
C LYS A 97 -11.66 21.52 -17.44
N GLU A 98 -10.94 20.50 -17.91
CA GLU A 98 -10.85 20.17 -19.33
C GLU A 98 -12.19 19.68 -19.89
N ARG A 99 -12.96 18.96 -19.09
CA ARG A 99 -14.31 18.48 -19.45
C ARG A 99 -15.27 18.58 -18.26
N PRO A 100 -15.75 19.78 -17.92
CA PRO A 100 -16.76 19.92 -16.88
C PRO A 100 -18.04 19.14 -17.23
N SER A 101 -18.62 18.45 -16.26
CA SER A 101 -19.84 17.66 -16.44
C SER A 101 -20.72 17.79 -15.22
N GLU A 102 -22.03 18.05 -15.42
CA GLU A 102 -23.02 18.04 -14.36
C GLU A 102 -23.22 16.63 -13.77
N ASN A 103 -23.05 15.62 -14.61
CA ASN A 103 -23.14 14.21 -14.22
C ASN A 103 -21.82 13.52 -14.55
N VAL A 104 -20.88 13.54 -13.62
CA VAL A 104 -19.61 12.84 -13.77
C VAL A 104 -19.85 11.34 -13.69
N VAL A 105 -19.43 10.61 -14.72
CA VAL A 105 -19.48 9.15 -14.77
C VAL A 105 -18.07 8.61 -14.97
N THR A 106 -17.63 7.79 -14.04
CA THR A 106 -16.34 7.09 -14.10
C THR A 106 -16.55 5.58 -13.99
N ARG A 107 -15.48 4.81 -14.12
CA ARG A 107 -15.50 3.36 -13.89
C ARG A 107 -14.16 2.89 -13.32
N PHE A 108 -14.19 1.84 -12.53
CA PHE A 108 -13.05 1.01 -12.18
C PHE A 108 -13.20 -0.33 -12.91
N PRO A 109 -12.36 -0.64 -13.93
CA PRO A 109 -12.54 -1.80 -14.80
C PRO A 109 -11.47 -2.86 -14.57
N PRO A 110 -11.45 -3.59 -13.43
CA PRO A 110 -10.46 -4.62 -13.20
C PRO A 110 -10.68 -5.85 -14.09
N GLU A 111 -9.59 -6.45 -14.58
CA GLU A 111 -9.62 -7.81 -15.11
C GLU A 111 -9.71 -8.79 -13.93
N PRO A 112 -10.72 -9.70 -13.88
CA PRO A 112 -10.94 -10.60 -12.73
C PRO A 112 -10.00 -11.81 -12.76
N ASN A 113 -8.70 -11.55 -12.77
CA ASN A 113 -7.63 -12.56 -12.91
C ASN A 113 -6.68 -12.60 -11.70
N GLY A 114 -6.95 -11.87 -10.63
CA GLY A 114 -6.11 -11.84 -9.43
C GLY A 114 -6.64 -10.95 -8.33
N TYR A 115 -6.06 -11.08 -7.15
CA TYR A 115 -6.36 -10.21 -6.02
C TYR A 115 -5.79 -8.81 -6.21
N LEU A 116 -6.53 -7.81 -5.74
CA LEU A 116 -6.10 -6.41 -5.77
C LEU A 116 -4.95 -6.17 -4.77
N HIS A 117 -4.09 -5.23 -5.09
CA HIS A 117 -2.99 -4.79 -4.23
C HIS A 117 -3.04 -3.27 -3.98
N ILE A 118 -2.13 -2.75 -3.15
CA ILE A 118 -2.08 -1.33 -2.75
C ILE A 118 -2.09 -0.35 -3.95
N GLY A 119 -1.51 -0.73 -5.09
CA GLY A 119 -1.56 0.08 -6.31
C GLY A 119 -2.98 0.26 -6.84
N HIS A 120 -3.83 -0.77 -6.74
CA HIS A 120 -5.24 -0.69 -7.11
C HIS A 120 -6.06 0.17 -6.15
N ALA A 121 -5.66 0.29 -4.86
CA ALA A 121 -6.32 1.21 -3.93
C ALA A 121 -6.26 2.65 -4.43
N LYS A 122 -5.16 3.07 -5.06
CA LYS A 122 -5.07 4.39 -5.71
C LYS A 122 -6.06 4.50 -6.87
N ALA A 123 -6.15 3.49 -7.72
CA ALA A 123 -7.09 3.50 -8.85
C ALA A 123 -8.55 3.56 -8.39
N ILE A 124 -8.90 2.80 -7.34
CA ILE A 124 -10.23 2.83 -6.72
C ILE A 124 -10.50 4.22 -6.14
N ALA A 125 -9.58 4.76 -5.32
CA ALA A 125 -9.72 6.08 -4.70
C ALA A 125 -9.87 7.19 -5.75
N VAL A 126 -9.11 7.14 -6.86
CA VAL A 126 -9.20 8.11 -7.96
C VAL A 126 -10.54 8.00 -8.65
N ASN A 127 -10.94 6.82 -9.14
CA ASN A 127 -12.16 6.69 -9.94
C ASN A 127 -13.44 6.92 -9.12
N PHE A 128 -13.59 6.22 -8.00
CA PHE A 128 -14.76 6.37 -7.14
C PHE A 128 -14.78 7.72 -6.43
N GLY A 129 -13.63 8.17 -5.92
CA GLY A 129 -13.52 9.44 -5.22
C GLY A 129 -13.76 10.65 -6.13
N PHE A 130 -13.24 10.64 -7.36
CA PHE A 130 -13.46 11.69 -8.34
C PHE A 130 -14.95 11.84 -8.69
N ALA A 131 -15.62 10.73 -8.99
CA ALA A 131 -17.06 10.76 -9.25
C ALA A 131 -17.85 11.28 -8.03
N LYS A 132 -17.59 10.73 -6.84
CA LYS A 132 -18.25 11.14 -5.59
C LYS A 132 -18.04 12.62 -5.28
N TYR A 133 -16.82 13.13 -5.43
CA TYR A 133 -16.48 14.55 -5.19
C TYR A 133 -17.26 15.50 -6.09
N HIS A 134 -17.50 15.11 -7.35
CA HIS A 134 -18.26 15.90 -8.33
C HIS A 134 -19.76 15.55 -8.38
N GLY A 135 -20.30 14.84 -7.37
CA GLY A 135 -21.72 14.48 -7.31
C GLY A 135 -22.17 13.45 -8.34
N GLY A 136 -21.24 12.75 -8.97
CA GLY A 136 -21.48 11.76 -10.00
C GLY A 136 -21.45 10.31 -9.50
N VAL A 137 -21.29 9.37 -10.44
CA VAL A 137 -21.35 7.93 -10.18
C VAL A 137 -20.15 7.19 -10.75
N CYS A 138 -19.80 6.05 -10.13
CA CYS A 138 -18.73 5.18 -10.60
C CYS A 138 -19.23 3.74 -10.78
N TYR A 139 -18.94 3.17 -11.94
CA TYR A 139 -19.21 1.76 -12.25
C TYR A 139 -18.07 0.87 -11.75
N LEU A 140 -18.39 -0.33 -11.28
CA LEU A 140 -17.45 -1.45 -11.23
C LEU A 140 -17.72 -2.31 -12.46
N ARG A 141 -16.86 -2.23 -13.46
CA ARG A 141 -16.99 -3.03 -14.69
C ARG A 141 -15.90 -4.08 -14.75
N TYR A 142 -16.28 -5.34 -14.71
CA TYR A 142 -15.34 -6.42 -14.94
C TYR A 142 -14.97 -6.52 -16.42
N ASP A 143 -13.67 -6.44 -16.72
CA ASP A 143 -13.14 -6.74 -18.06
C ASP A 143 -12.96 -8.26 -18.20
N ASP A 144 -14.08 -8.94 -18.43
CA ASP A 144 -14.19 -10.38 -18.55
C ASP A 144 -14.14 -10.85 -20.02
N THR A 145 -13.07 -10.45 -20.72
CA THR A 145 -12.86 -10.78 -22.14
C THR A 145 -11.88 -11.93 -22.37
N ASN A 146 -11.40 -12.57 -21.29
CA ASN A 146 -10.39 -13.63 -21.38
C ASN A 146 -10.71 -14.84 -20.48
N PRO A 147 -11.57 -15.76 -20.93
CA PRO A 147 -12.07 -16.86 -20.12
C PRO A 147 -10.99 -17.78 -19.52
N GLU A 148 -9.80 -17.83 -20.13
CA GLU A 148 -8.69 -18.66 -19.63
C GLU A 148 -8.07 -18.16 -18.32
N LYS A 149 -8.33 -16.92 -17.93
CA LYS A 149 -7.68 -16.29 -16.77
C LYS A 149 -8.63 -15.89 -15.67
N GLU A 150 -9.93 -15.92 -15.93
CA GLU A 150 -10.98 -15.46 -15.05
C GLU A 150 -11.39 -16.56 -14.06
N GLU A 151 -11.48 -16.23 -12.78
CA GLU A 151 -11.90 -17.14 -11.73
C GLU A 151 -12.94 -16.46 -10.85
N GLU A 152 -14.03 -17.18 -10.52
CA GLU A 152 -15.15 -16.65 -9.72
C GLU A 152 -14.72 -15.98 -8.41
N ARG A 153 -13.73 -16.56 -7.73
CA ARG A 153 -13.20 -16.00 -6.48
C ARG A 153 -12.65 -14.57 -6.60
N TYR A 154 -12.18 -14.17 -7.78
CA TYR A 154 -11.63 -12.83 -7.97
C TYR A 154 -12.73 -11.79 -8.14
N PHE A 155 -13.86 -12.13 -8.75
CA PHE A 155 -15.02 -11.22 -8.84
C PHE A 155 -15.50 -10.81 -7.45
N THR A 156 -15.75 -11.80 -6.59
CA THR A 156 -16.17 -11.57 -5.19
C THR A 156 -15.13 -10.76 -4.42
N ALA A 157 -13.86 -11.18 -4.48
CA ALA A 157 -12.79 -10.49 -3.74
C ALA A 157 -12.58 -9.03 -4.19
N ILE A 158 -12.73 -8.73 -5.48
CA ILE A 158 -12.61 -7.37 -6.01
C ILE A 158 -13.75 -6.49 -5.47
N GLU A 159 -15.00 -6.97 -5.55
CA GLU A 159 -16.16 -6.22 -5.03
C GLU A 159 -16.03 -5.98 -3.52
N GLU A 160 -15.67 -7.00 -2.76
CA GLU A 160 -15.44 -6.88 -1.31
C GLU A 160 -14.40 -5.82 -0.99
N MET A 161 -13.28 -5.76 -1.73
CA MET A 161 -12.24 -4.76 -1.48
C MET A 161 -12.66 -3.34 -1.84
N VAL A 162 -13.46 -3.15 -2.90
CA VAL A 162 -14.04 -1.85 -3.24
C VAL A 162 -14.96 -1.37 -2.10
N ARG A 163 -15.84 -2.26 -1.60
CA ARG A 163 -16.75 -1.96 -0.49
C ARG A 163 -16.01 -1.74 0.82
N TRP A 164 -15.00 -2.55 1.11
CA TRP A 164 -14.16 -2.40 2.30
C TRP A 164 -13.42 -1.04 2.32
N LEU A 165 -12.99 -0.53 1.16
CA LEU A 165 -12.43 0.82 1.04
C LEU A 165 -13.46 1.94 1.23
N GLY A 166 -14.74 1.63 1.43
CA GLY A 166 -15.82 2.60 1.68
C GLY A 166 -16.47 3.14 0.42
N PHE A 167 -16.39 2.41 -0.69
CA PHE A 167 -17.05 2.78 -1.95
C PHE A 167 -18.15 1.80 -2.32
N THR A 168 -19.26 2.34 -2.79
CA THR A 168 -20.37 1.56 -3.33
C THR A 168 -20.46 1.78 -4.83
N PRO A 169 -20.28 0.73 -5.65
CA PRO A 169 -20.50 0.84 -7.09
C PRO A 169 -21.93 1.28 -7.38
N TYR A 170 -22.09 2.25 -8.30
CA TYR A 170 -23.42 2.60 -8.81
C TYR A 170 -24.07 1.40 -9.48
N LYS A 171 -23.30 0.70 -10.30
CA LYS A 171 -23.70 -0.53 -10.96
C LYS A 171 -22.47 -1.42 -11.16
N ILE A 172 -22.68 -2.72 -11.07
CA ILE A 172 -21.71 -3.73 -11.47
C ILE A 172 -22.07 -4.19 -12.86
N THR A 173 -21.14 -4.05 -13.81
CA THR A 173 -21.29 -4.40 -15.21
C THR A 173 -20.15 -5.31 -15.66
N TYR A 174 -20.34 -5.92 -16.80
CA TYR A 174 -19.37 -6.85 -17.40
C TYR A 174 -19.15 -6.48 -18.87
N SER A 175 -17.94 -6.63 -19.36
CA SER A 175 -17.67 -6.49 -20.80
C SER A 175 -18.51 -7.51 -21.60
N SER A 176 -18.74 -8.69 -21.05
CA SER A 176 -19.58 -9.74 -21.63
C SER A 176 -21.06 -9.35 -21.79
N ASP A 177 -21.58 -8.39 -21.02
CA ASP A 177 -22.93 -7.84 -21.22
C ASP A 177 -23.11 -7.25 -22.63
N ASN A 178 -22.00 -6.85 -23.26
CA ASN A 178 -21.98 -6.16 -24.53
C ASN A 178 -21.41 -7.00 -25.69
N PHE A 179 -21.15 -8.30 -25.52
CA PHE A 179 -20.51 -9.11 -26.56
C PHE A 179 -21.23 -9.03 -27.90
N GLN A 180 -22.55 -9.08 -27.93
CA GLN A 180 -23.29 -8.94 -29.19
C GLN A 180 -23.12 -7.53 -29.81
N LYS A 181 -23.22 -6.47 -29.03
CA LYS A 181 -23.01 -5.09 -29.53
C LYS A 181 -21.58 -4.90 -30.05
N LEU A 182 -20.59 -5.46 -29.35
CA LEU A 182 -19.19 -5.41 -29.77
C LEU A 182 -19.00 -6.17 -31.08
N TYR A 183 -19.64 -7.33 -31.24
CA TYR A 183 -19.61 -8.10 -32.47
C TYR A 183 -20.23 -7.32 -33.65
N ASP A 184 -21.40 -6.71 -33.44
CA ASP A 184 -22.10 -5.91 -34.46
C ASP A 184 -21.25 -4.70 -34.87
N LEU A 185 -20.56 -4.05 -33.94
CA LEU A 185 -19.63 -2.96 -34.24
C LEU A 185 -18.36 -3.45 -34.96
N ALA A 186 -17.91 -4.66 -34.72
CA ALA A 186 -16.81 -5.27 -35.47
C ALA A 186 -17.22 -5.54 -36.93
N GLU A 187 -18.43 -6.05 -37.18
CA GLU A 187 -18.98 -6.17 -38.55
C GLU A 187 -19.14 -4.80 -39.22
N LYS A 188 -19.65 -3.79 -38.48
CA LYS A 188 -19.71 -2.41 -38.98
C LYS A 188 -18.33 -1.88 -39.36
N MET A 189 -17.32 -2.19 -38.58
CA MET A 189 -15.93 -1.77 -38.86
C MET A 189 -15.37 -2.40 -40.12
N ILE A 190 -15.71 -3.68 -40.39
CA ILE A 190 -15.38 -4.36 -41.66
C ILE A 190 -16.09 -3.65 -42.81
N THR A 191 -17.38 -3.35 -42.67
CA THR A 191 -18.18 -2.66 -43.68
C THR A 191 -17.65 -1.25 -44.02
N LEU A 192 -17.03 -0.59 -43.04
CA LEU A 192 -16.34 0.70 -43.22
C LEU A 192 -14.94 0.57 -43.81
N GLU A 193 -14.52 -0.66 -44.19
CA GLU A 193 -13.14 -0.99 -44.63
C GLU A 193 -12.06 -0.62 -43.61
N LYS A 194 -12.42 -0.64 -42.30
CA LYS A 194 -11.54 -0.31 -41.17
C LYS A 194 -11.12 -1.54 -40.35
N ALA A 195 -11.44 -2.74 -40.81
CA ALA A 195 -10.96 -3.99 -40.24
C ALA A 195 -10.84 -5.07 -41.32
N TYR A 196 -9.96 -6.04 -41.07
CA TYR A 196 -9.74 -7.19 -41.95
C TYR A 196 -9.32 -8.42 -41.15
N VAL A 197 -9.66 -9.60 -41.66
CA VAL A 197 -9.24 -10.87 -41.08
C VAL A 197 -7.83 -11.22 -41.56
N CYS A 198 -6.94 -11.50 -40.61
CA CYS A 198 -5.54 -11.80 -40.86
C CYS A 198 -5.16 -13.21 -40.35
N TYR A 199 -4.35 -13.92 -41.10
CA TYR A 199 -3.86 -15.27 -40.81
C TYR A 199 -2.35 -15.29 -40.54
N CYS A 200 -1.68 -14.15 -40.48
CA CYS A 200 -0.24 -14.07 -40.30
C CYS A 200 0.19 -14.53 -38.91
N GLY A 201 1.27 -15.26 -38.82
CA GLY A 201 1.89 -15.67 -37.58
C GLY A 201 2.70 -14.53 -36.92
N ASP A 202 3.15 -14.78 -35.69
CA ASP A 202 3.84 -13.78 -34.86
C ASP A 202 5.10 -13.20 -35.55
N THR A 203 5.87 -14.03 -36.26
CA THR A 203 7.08 -13.62 -37.00
C THR A 203 6.74 -12.67 -38.16
N GLU A 204 5.68 -12.98 -38.90
CA GLU A 204 5.22 -12.13 -40.00
C GLU A 204 4.68 -10.79 -39.51
N ILE A 205 3.88 -10.81 -38.42
CA ILE A 205 3.36 -9.60 -37.79
C ILE A 205 4.52 -8.72 -37.28
N LYS A 206 5.54 -9.33 -36.69
CA LYS A 206 6.76 -8.60 -36.27
C LYS A 206 7.44 -7.93 -37.44
N LEU A 207 7.56 -8.62 -38.58
CA LEU A 207 8.14 -8.05 -39.81
C LEU A 207 7.30 -6.89 -40.36
N GLN A 208 5.97 -7.07 -40.42
CA GLN A 208 5.02 -6.03 -40.86
C GLN A 208 5.12 -4.75 -40.02
N ARG A 209 5.42 -4.90 -38.73
CA ARG A 209 5.61 -3.80 -37.77
C ARG A 209 7.02 -3.19 -37.75
N GLY A 210 7.85 -3.47 -38.78
CA GLY A 210 9.18 -2.91 -38.94
C GLY A 210 10.34 -3.83 -38.55
N GLY A 211 10.08 -5.10 -38.26
CA GLY A 211 11.11 -6.10 -37.96
C GLY A 211 11.80 -5.89 -36.60
N GLU A 212 13.04 -6.39 -36.50
CA GLU A 212 13.83 -6.18 -35.29
C GLU A 212 14.26 -4.72 -35.14
N LYS A 213 13.93 -4.11 -34.01
CA LYS A 213 14.28 -2.71 -33.67
C LYS A 213 13.82 -1.67 -34.69
N GLY A 214 12.82 -1.96 -35.52
CA GLY A 214 12.33 -1.03 -36.55
C GLY A 214 13.26 -0.90 -37.75
N ALA A 215 14.06 -1.91 -38.06
CA ALA A 215 15.05 -1.88 -39.13
C ALA A 215 14.46 -1.89 -40.55
N SER A 216 13.17 -2.18 -40.71
CA SER A 216 12.47 -2.28 -42.00
C SER A 216 11.27 -1.34 -42.08
N PRO A 217 10.87 -0.89 -43.27
CA PRO A 217 9.61 -0.18 -43.44
C PRO A 217 8.43 -1.02 -42.98
N ARG A 218 7.45 -0.38 -42.31
CA ARG A 218 6.20 -1.04 -41.92
C ARG A 218 5.27 -1.17 -43.12
N PHE A 219 4.54 -2.29 -43.19
CA PHE A 219 3.60 -2.56 -44.27
C PHE A 219 2.45 -3.46 -43.79
N ARG A 220 1.30 -3.41 -44.48
CA ARG A 220 0.20 -4.35 -44.25
C ARG A 220 0.40 -5.63 -45.05
N CYS A 221 -0.08 -6.73 -44.51
CA CYS A 221 -0.11 -7.99 -45.23
C CYS A 221 -1.17 -7.97 -46.36
N GLU A 222 -1.10 -8.92 -47.28
CA GLU A 222 -2.02 -9.04 -48.41
C GLU A 222 -3.48 -9.26 -47.95
N HIS A 223 -3.71 -9.83 -46.77
CA HIS A 223 -5.05 -10.03 -46.20
C HIS A 223 -5.83 -8.71 -46.03
N ALA A 224 -5.16 -7.56 -45.92
CA ALA A 224 -5.80 -6.27 -45.84
C ALA A 224 -6.45 -5.81 -47.14
N ASN A 225 -6.26 -6.56 -48.24
CA ASN A 225 -6.82 -6.29 -49.57
C ASN A 225 -8.06 -7.15 -49.87
N HIS A 226 -8.47 -8.05 -48.95
CA HIS A 226 -9.73 -8.75 -49.08
C HIS A 226 -10.92 -7.81 -49.16
N THR A 227 -11.95 -8.19 -49.94
CA THR A 227 -13.18 -7.39 -50.03
C THR A 227 -13.95 -7.38 -48.71
N VAL A 228 -14.92 -6.47 -48.59
CA VAL A 228 -15.81 -6.40 -47.42
C VAL A 228 -16.53 -7.74 -47.21
N GLU A 229 -17.07 -8.30 -48.29
CA GLU A 229 -17.82 -9.57 -48.26
C GLU A 229 -16.94 -10.72 -47.78
N GLU A 230 -15.72 -10.81 -48.30
CA GLU A 230 -14.77 -11.83 -47.88
C GLU A 230 -14.41 -11.69 -46.41
N ASN A 231 -14.15 -10.48 -45.93
CA ASN A 231 -13.82 -10.24 -44.53
C ASN A 231 -15.01 -10.54 -43.61
N LEU A 232 -16.24 -10.15 -43.99
CA LEU A 232 -17.44 -10.48 -43.22
C LEU A 232 -17.64 -11.99 -43.12
N GLN A 233 -17.51 -12.73 -44.27
CA GLN A 233 -17.63 -14.18 -44.25
C GLN A 233 -16.56 -14.84 -43.37
N LYS A 234 -15.31 -14.43 -43.48
CA LYS A 234 -14.19 -14.95 -42.68
C LYS A 234 -14.38 -14.65 -41.20
N PHE A 235 -14.87 -13.47 -40.81
CA PHE A 235 -15.14 -13.12 -39.43
C PHE A 235 -16.29 -13.94 -38.83
N ARG A 236 -17.35 -14.19 -39.60
CA ARG A 236 -18.43 -15.11 -39.23
C ARG A 236 -17.91 -16.55 -39.08
N ASP A 237 -17.04 -16.99 -40.00
CA ASP A 237 -16.38 -18.31 -39.92
C ASP A 237 -15.51 -18.44 -38.65
N MET A 238 -14.87 -17.36 -38.17
CA MET A 238 -14.19 -17.36 -36.89
C MET A 238 -15.18 -17.55 -35.72
N LYS A 239 -16.34 -16.86 -35.74
CA LYS A 239 -17.39 -17.01 -34.71
C LYS A 239 -17.96 -18.45 -34.72
N ASP A 240 -18.15 -19.03 -35.89
CA ASP A 240 -18.69 -20.39 -36.06
C ASP A 240 -17.67 -21.48 -35.64
N GLY A 241 -16.39 -21.09 -35.41
CA GLY A 241 -15.34 -22.00 -34.98
C GLY A 241 -14.71 -22.81 -36.09
N LYS A 242 -14.70 -22.31 -37.33
CA LYS A 242 -14.02 -22.93 -38.45
C LYS A 242 -12.49 -22.81 -38.39
N TYR A 243 -11.98 -21.95 -37.51
CA TYR A 243 -10.55 -21.71 -37.26
C TYR A 243 -10.17 -22.07 -35.83
N LYS A 244 -8.96 -22.58 -35.65
CA LYS A 244 -8.38 -22.86 -34.33
C LYS A 244 -7.80 -21.58 -33.68
N PRO A 245 -7.54 -21.59 -32.38
CA PRO A 245 -6.81 -20.51 -31.72
C PRO A 245 -5.50 -20.16 -32.44
N ARG A 246 -5.26 -18.86 -32.64
CA ARG A 246 -4.10 -18.28 -33.37
C ARG A 246 -4.07 -18.49 -34.88
N GLU A 247 -5.03 -19.19 -35.50
CA GLU A 247 -5.08 -19.31 -36.95
C GLU A 247 -5.62 -18.05 -37.65
N ALA A 248 -6.51 -17.31 -36.96
CA ALA A 248 -7.09 -16.08 -37.51
C ALA A 248 -7.37 -15.07 -36.43
N PHE A 249 -7.30 -13.77 -36.77
CA PHE A 249 -7.75 -12.64 -35.94
C PHE A 249 -8.34 -11.54 -36.78
N LEU A 250 -9.28 -10.80 -36.20
CA LEU A 250 -9.72 -9.56 -36.78
C LEU A 250 -8.74 -8.46 -36.36
N ARG A 251 -8.19 -7.74 -37.35
CA ARG A 251 -7.30 -6.59 -37.12
C ARG A 251 -7.99 -5.29 -37.50
N MET A 252 -7.79 -4.26 -36.69
CA MET A 252 -8.20 -2.89 -37.00
C MET A 252 -7.27 -2.34 -38.08
N LYS A 253 -7.82 -1.75 -39.15
CA LYS A 253 -7.05 -1.13 -40.23
C LYS A 253 -6.80 0.34 -39.87
N GLN A 254 -5.83 0.55 -38.99
CA GLN A 254 -5.43 1.85 -38.44
C GLN A 254 -4.40 2.55 -39.32
N ASP A 255 -3.52 3.36 -38.77
CA ASP A 255 -2.40 3.94 -39.51
C ASP A 255 -1.09 3.20 -39.22
N ILE A 256 -0.72 2.26 -40.08
CA ILE A 256 0.51 1.45 -39.91
C ILE A 256 1.79 2.33 -40.00
N THR A 257 1.71 3.53 -40.54
CA THR A 257 2.84 4.46 -40.69
C THR A 257 3.04 5.37 -39.48
N ASP A 258 2.04 5.44 -38.58
CA ASP A 258 2.12 6.24 -37.38
C ASP A 258 3.36 5.87 -36.52
N GLY A 259 3.91 6.86 -35.83
CA GLY A 259 5.02 6.62 -34.88
C GLY A 259 4.63 5.81 -33.65
N ASN A 260 3.34 5.75 -33.32
CA ASN A 260 2.82 5.06 -32.15
C ASN A 260 2.46 3.60 -32.47
N PRO A 261 3.06 2.61 -31.78
CA PRO A 261 2.75 1.18 -31.99
C PRO A 261 1.29 0.81 -31.79
N GLN A 262 0.54 1.58 -31.06
CA GLN A 262 -0.89 1.37 -30.82
C GLN A 262 -1.76 1.69 -32.04
N MET A 263 -1.15 2.19 -33.13
CA MET A 263 -1.81 2.43 -34.42
C MET A 263 -1.41 1.40 -35.51
N TRP A 264 -0.62 0.37 -35.14
CA TRP A 264 -0.09 -0.60 -36.12
C TRP A 264 -1.01 -1.80 -36.27
N ASP A 265 -2.22 -1.57 -36.70
CA ASP A 265 -3.24 -2.58 -36.98
C ASP A 265 -3.39 -3.58 -35.82
N LEU A 266 -3.86 -3.08 -34.65
CA LEU A 266 -4.10 -3.90 -33.46
C LEU A 266 -5.17 -4.97 -33.74
N ALA A 267 -5.07 -6.09 -33.03
CA ALA A 267 -6.13 -7.11 -33.07
C ALA A 267 -7.36 -6.61 -32.33
N ALA A 268 -8.53 -6.71 -32.98
CA ALA A 268 -9.84 -6.44 -32.39
C ALA A 268 -10.45 -7.69 -31.77
N TYR A 269 -10.35 -8.85 -32.45
CA TYR A 269 -10.88 -10.14 -32.00
C TYR A 269 -9.85 -11.24 -32.14
N ARG A 270 -9.92 -12.20 -31.20
CA ARG A 270 -9.11 -13.42 -31.14
C ARG A 270 -9.98 -14.65 -30.89
N ILE A 271 -9.52 -15.81 -31.30
CA ILE A 271 -10.21 -17.10 -31.11
C ILE A 271 -9.77 -17.71 -29.78
N LYS A 272 -10.74 -18.14 -28.96
CA LYS A 272 -10.57 -18.86 -27.71
C LYS A 272 -11.63 -19.97 -27.63
N THR A 273 -11.21 -21.22 -27.66
CA THR A 273 -12.12 -22.39 -27.74
C THR A 273 -11.87 -23.41 -26.65
N ASP A 274 -10.84 -23.21 -25.81
CA ASP A 274 -10.37 -24.23 -24.89
C ASP A 274 -11.00 -24.11 -23.47
N THR A 275 -11.64 -22.98 -23.17
CA THR A 275 -12.26 -22.70 -21.87
C THR A 275 -13.60 -22.00 -22.07
N PRO A 276 -14.68 -22.46 -21.40
CA PRO A 276 -15.96 -21.76 -21.45
C PRO A 276 -15.87 -20.43 -20.68
N HIS A 277 -16.58 -19.44 -21.18
CA HIS A 277 -16.71 -18.17 -20.48
C HIS A 277 -17.63 -18.30 -19.26
N HIS A 278 -17.27 -17.72 -18.12
CA HIS A 278 -17.98 -17.89 -16.84
C HIS A 278 -19.47 -17.46 -16.88
N ARG A 279 -19.86 -16.54 -17.77
CA ARG A 279 -21.26 -16.06 -17.91
C ARG A 279 -21.95 -16.56 -19.18
N THR A 280 -21.23 -16.63 -20.31
CA THR A 280 -21.82 -16.98 -21.61
C THR A 280 -21.51 -18.42 -22.03
N GLY A 281 -20.77 -19.18 -21.23
CA GLY A 281 -20.45 -20.56 -21.52
C GLY A 281 -19.70 -20.72 -22.84
N TRP A 282 -20.25 -21.56 -23.74
CA TRP A 282 -19.69 -21.86 -25.06
C TRP A 282 -20.36 -21.06 -26.20
N ASP A 283 -21.18 -20.04 -25.90
CA ASP A 283 -21.90 -19.26 -26.92
C ASP A 283 -20.95 -18.49 -27.84
N TRP A 284 -19.78 -18.14 -27.34
CA TRP A 284 -18.76 -17.41 -28.08
C TRP A 284 -17.50 -18.25 -28.24
N LYS A 285 -16.92 -18.24 -29.43
CA LYS A 285 -15.62 -18.84 -29.77
C LYS A 285 -14.56 -17.79 -30.10
N ILE A 286 -15.01 -16.55 -30.30
CA ILE A 286 -14.17 -15.40 -30.51
C ILE A 286 -14.44 -14.35 -29.42
N TYR A 287 -13.40 -13.71 -28.97
CA TYR A 287 -13.47 -12.72 -27.89
C TYR A 287 -12.77 -11.43 -28.32
N PRO A 288 -13.37 -10.28 -28.02
CA PRO A 288 -12.73 -9.01 -28.31
C PRO A 288 -11.49 -8.84 -27.44
N THR A 289 -10.54 -8.06 -27.92
CA THR A 289 -9.36 -7.67 -27.15
C THR A 289 -9.67 -6.47 -26.26
N TYR A 290 -8.77 -6.19 -25.31
CA TYR A 290 -8.85 -4.98 -24.50
C TYR A 290 -8.93 -3.72 -25.36
N ASP A 291 -8.06 -3.60 -26.37
CA ASP A 291 -7.98 -2.41 -27.23
C ASP A 291 -9.26 -2.12 -28.01
N PHE A 292 -10.06 -3.17 -28.28
CA PHE A 292 -11.37 -3.02 -28.93
C PHE A 292 -12.50 -2.79 -27.92
N THR A 293 -12.47 -3.50 -26.78
CA THR A 293 -13.57 -3.54 -25.82
C THR A 293 -13.65 -2.28 -24.97
N HIS A 294 -12.51 -1.85 -24.45
CA HIS A 294 -12.44 -0.87 -23.37
C HIS A 294 -13.09 0.46 -23.72
N CYS A 295 -12.73 1.05 -24.87
CA CYS A 295 -13.28 2.33 -25.32
C CYS A 295 -14.77 2.21 -25.68
N LEU A 296 -15.20 1.10 -26.27
CA LEU A 296 -16.58 0.88 -26.66
C LEU A 296 -17.48 0.65 -25.44
N CYS A 297 -17.05 -0.12 -24.46
CA CYS A 297 -17.78 -0.26 -23.20
C CYS A 297 -17.86 1.08 -22.44
N ASP A 298 -16.78 1.87 -22.41
CA ASP A 298 -16.83 3.24 -21.87
C ASP A 298 -17.87 4.10 -22.60
N SER A 299 -17.95 3.97 -23.91
CA SER A 299 -18.96 4.66 -24.73
C SER A 299 -20.38 4.21 -24.40
N PHE A 300 -20.64 2.89 -24.28
CA PHE A 300 -21.97 2.35 -23.98
C PHE A 300 -22.48 2.76 -22.59
N GLU A 301 -21.58 2.88 -21.62
CA GLU A 301 -21.90 3.28 -20.25
C GLU A 301 -21.94 4.80 -20.07
N GLY A 302 -21.64 5.58 -21.12
CA GLY A 302 -21.64 7.04 -21.07
C GLY A 302 -20.57 7.60 -20.12
N ILE A 303 -19.41 6.93 -20.04
CA ILE A 303 -18.30 7.36 -19.18
C ILE A 303 -17.82 8.74 -19.62
N THR A 304 -17.92 9.73 -18.74
CA THR A 304 -17.46 11.08 -19.03
C THR A 304 -15.95 11.21 -18.90
N HIS A 305 -15.39 10.60 -17.84
CA HIS A 305 -13.99 10.64 -17.50
C HIS A 305 -13.44 9.21 -17.36
N SER A 306 -12.73 8.77 -18.37
CA SER A 306 -12.05 7.49 -18.44
C SER A 306 -10.66 7.63 -17.80
N LEU A 307 -10.58 7.51 -16.46
CA LEU A 307 -9.33 7.68 -15.71
C LEU A 307 -8.59 6.36 -15.62
N CYS A 308 -7.34 6.32 -16.07
CA CYS A 308 -6.49 5.12 -16.07
C CYS A 308 -5.03 5.46 -15.72
N THR A 309 -4.15 4.46 -15.70
CA THR A 309 -2.74 4.68 -15.40
C THR A 309 -1.94 5.10 -16.65
N THR A 310 -0.79 5.73 -16.46
CA THR A 310 0.08 6.20 -17.54
C THR A 310 0.61 5.09 -18.46
N GLU A 311 0.41 3.84 -18.12
CA GLU A 311 0.67 2.68 -18.99
C GLU A 311 -0.18 2.74 -20.27
N PHE A 312 -1.34 3.40 -20.22
CA PHE A 312 -2.29 3.52 -21.32
C PHE A 312 -2.17 4.84 -22.13
N VAL A 313 -1.17 5.68 -21.84
CA VAL A 313 -0.95 6.94 -22.58
C VAL A 313 -0.82 6.68 -24.08
N GLN A 314 -0.06 5.66 -24.46
CA GLN A 314 0.11 5.28 -25.86
C GLN A 314 -1.18 4.76 -26.49
N SER A 315 -2.00 4.04 -25.72
CA SER A 315 -3.25 3.46 -26.19
C SER A 315 -4.36 4.49 -26.44
N ARG A 316 -4.25 5.72 -25.89
CA ARG A 316 -5.27 6.77 -26.04
C ARG A 316 -5.57 7.07 -27.50
N VAL A 317 -4.55 7.13 -28.36
CA VAL A 317 -4.73 7.42 -29.78
C VAL A 317 -5.62 6.35 -30.44
N SER A 318 -5.40 5.09 -30.16
CA SER A 318 -6.23 3.98 -30.66
C SER A 318 -7.65 4.01 -30.07
N TYR A 319 -7.78 4.34 -28.78
CA TYR A 319 -9.05 4.51 -28.08
C TYR A 319 -9.93 5.58 -28.75
N GLU A 320 -9.38 6.77 -28.97
CA GLU A 320 -10.08 7.89 -29.62
C GLU A 320 -10.37 7.57 -31.10
N TRP A 321 -9.41 6.98 -31.81
CA TRP A 321 -9.57 6.58 -33.21
C TRP A 321 -10.74 5.61 -33.40
N LEU A 322 -10.90 4.62 -32.52
CA LEU A 322 -11.93 3.59 -32.65
C LEU A 322 -13.34 4.19 -32.40
N ASN A 323 -13.51 4.97 -31.34
CA ASN A 323 -14.77 5.61 -31.02
C ASN A 323 -15.21 6.55 -32.16
N LYS A 324 -14.30 7.36 -32.69
CA LYS A 324 -14.54 8.26 -33.81
C LYS A 324 -14.85 7.50 -35.09
N THR A 325 -14.12 6.45 -35.41
CA THR A 325 -14.33 5.62 -36.63
C THR A 325 -15.70 4.97 -36.62
N LEU A 326 -16.18 4.51 -35.48
CA LEU A 326 -17.49 3.88 -35.36
C LEU A 326 -18.63 4.89 -35.14
N GLY A 327 -18.32 6.17 -34.90
CA GLY A 327 -19.29 7.22 -34.65
C GLY A 327 -20.13 6.99 -33.39
N VAL A 328 -19.47 6.50 -32.32
CA VAL A 328 -20.07 6.29 -31.00
C VAL A 328 -19.72 7.44 -30.06
N TYR A 329 -20.32 7.47 -28.87
CA TYR A 329 -19.98 8.47 -27.85
C TYR A 329 -18.49 8.41 -27.51
N GLU A 330 -17.86 9.58 -27.39
CA GLU A 330 -16.42 9.72 -27.15
C GLU A 330 -16.15 10.09 -25.68
N PRO A 331 -15.83 9.13 -24.80
CA PRO A 331 -15.35 9.41 -23.44
C PRO A 331 -14.00 10.13 -23.47
N MET A 332 -13.68 10.89 -22.43
CA MET A 332 -12.38 11.54 -22.29
C MET A 332 -11.44 10.66 -21.45
N GLN A 333 -10.41 10.07 -22.07
CA GLN A 333 -9.38 9.33 -21.36
C GLN A 333 -8.27 10.25 -20.85
N ARG A 334 -7.91 10.13 -19.55
CA ARG A 334 -6.77 10.82 -18.94
C ARG A 334 -6.01 9.88 -18.00
N GLU A 335 -4.69 10.01 -18.00
CA GLU A 335 -3.80 9.06 -17.37
C GLU A 335 -3.04 9.67 -16.20
N TYR A 336 -3.05 8.97 -15.07
CA TYR A 336 -2.29 9.30 -13.87
C TYR A 336 -1.22 8.24 -13.58
N GLY A 337 -0.15 8.64 -12.87
CA GLY A 337 0.94 7.76 -12.49
C GLY A 337 0.49 6.68 -11.51
N ARG A 338 0.87 5.42 -11.78
CA ARG A 338 0.59 4.31 -10.88
C ARG A 338 1.35 4.44 -9.56
N LEU A 339 0.84 3.76 -8.53
CA LEU A 339 1.46 3.64 -7.22
C LEU A 339 2.16 2.27 -7.10
N GLY A 340 3.45 2.30 -6.79
CA GLY A 340 4.24 1.17 -6.33
C GLY A 340 4.78 1.40 -4.93
N ILE A 341 5.14 0.32 -4.23
CA ILE A 341 5.79 0.35 -2.92
C ILE A 341 7.08 -0.45 -2.99
N THR A 342 8.16 0.07 -2.38
CA THR A 342 9.45 -0.64 -2.28
C THR A 342 9.37 -1.79 -1.27
N GLY A 343 10.35 -2.71 -1.30
CA GLY A 343 10.48 -3.81 -0.34
C GLY A 343 9.38 -4.87 -0.42
N THR A 344 8.67 -4.96 -1.55
CA THR A 344 7.62 -5.95 -1.80
C THR A 344 7.53 -6.31 -3.27
N VAL A 345 6.90 -7.43 -3.57
CA VAL A 345 6.51 -7.83 -4.92
C VAL A 345 4.99 -7.72 -5.05
N LEU A 346 4.52 -7.16 -6.17
CA LEU A 346 3.09 -6.98 -6.47
C LEU A 346 2.63 -7.79 -7.68
N SER A 347 3.55 -8.40 -8.41
CA SER A 347 3.23 -9.23 -9.57
C SER A 347 2.52 -10.52 -9.16
N LYS A 348 1.37 -10.82 -9.78
CA LYS A 348 0.58 -12.06 -9.57
C LYS A 348 1.47 -13.32 -9.60
N ARG A 349 2.32 -13.45 -10.62
CA ARG A 349 3.21 -14.63 -10.77
C ARG A 349 4.19 -14.78 -9.62
N LYS A 350 4.73 -13.67 -9.09
CA LYS A 350 5.69 -13.71 -7.98
C LYS A 350 4.99 -14.03 -6.66
N ILE A 351 3.81 -13.46 -6.42
CA ILE A 351 3.02 -13.78 -5.22
C ILE A 351 2.58 -15.24 -5.25
N LEU A 352 2.11 -15.74 -6.40
CA LEU A 352 1.75 -17.15 -6.55
C LEU A 352 2.94 -18.05 -6.20
N LYS A 353 4.14 -17.73 -6.67
CA LYS A 353 5.35 -18.48 -6.33
C LYS A 353 5.69 -18.46 -4.84
N LEU A 354 5.48 -17.34 -4.15
CA LEU A 354 5.64 -17.28 -2.68
C LEU A 354 4.65 -18.19 -1.95
N VAL A 355 3.43 -18.33 -2.47
CA VAL A 355 2.41 -19.23 -1.91
C VAL A 355 2.76 -20.70 -2.19
N GLU A 356 3.16 -21.04 -3.41
CA GLU A 356 3.56 -22.40 -3.83
C GLU A 356 4.77 -22.90 -3.04
N GLU A 357 5.76 -22.04 -2.83
CA GLU A 357 6.96 -22.32 -2.02
C GLU A 357 6.70 -22.28 -0.49
N LYS A 358 5.44 -22.03 -0.07
CA LYS A 358 5.01 -21.93 1.33
C LYS A 358 5.77 -20.88 2.17
N ILE A 359 6.31 -19.86 1.52
CA ILE A 359 6.96 -18.72 2.16
C ILE A 359 5.91 -17.84 2.86
N VAL A 360 4.74 -17.73 2.23
CA VAL A 360 3.54 -17.09 2.79
C VAL A 360 2.39 -18.10 2.85
N ARG A 361 1.43 -17.89 3.78
CA ARG A 361 0.29 -18.81 3.99
C ARG A 361 -0.72 -18.79 2.84
N GLY A 362 -0.85 -17.64 2.19
CA GLY A 362 -1.82 -17.43 1.13
C GLY A 362 -1.72 -16.00 0.60
N TRP A 363 -2.65 -15.64 -0.27
CA TRP A 363 -2.74 -14.29 -0.85
C TRP A 363 -3.12 -13.22 0.18
N ASP A 364 -3.71 -13.64 1.29
CA ASP A 364 -4.13 -12.82 2.43
C ASP A 364 -3.08 -12.78 3.56
N ASP A 365 -1.88 -13.32 3.33
CA ASP A 365 -0.81 -13.25 4.33
C ASP A 365 -0.53 -11.78 4.72
N PRO A 366 -0.53 -11.45 6.04
CA PRO A 366 -0.34 -10.07 6.52
C PRO A 366 0.97 -9.41 6.11
N ARG A 367 1.96 -10.17 5.62
CA ARG A 367 3.25 -9.66 5.12
C ARG A 367 3.17 -9.20 3.67
N LEU A 368 2.10 -9.55 2.93
CA LEU A 368 1.86 -9.13 1.56
C LEU A 368 1.15 -7.77 1.50
N TYR A 369 1.33 -7.07 0.37
CA TYR A 369 0.65 -5.80 0.09
C TYR A 369 -0.53 -5.97 -0.90
N THR A 370 -1.12 -7.17 -0.97
CA THR A 370 -2.47 -7.39 -1.47
C THR A 370 -3.47 -6.69 -0.54
N LEU A 371 -4.59 -6.19 -1.05
CA LEU A 371 -5.60 -5.52 -0.20
C LEU A 371 -6.17 -6.47 0.86
N ILE A 372 -6.38 -7.75 0.50
CA ILE A 372 -6.84 -8.77 1.46
C ILE A 372 -5.78 -9.04 2.55
N GLY A 373 -4.48 -9.01 2.22
CA GLY A 373 -3.40 -9.15 3.20
C GLY A 373 -3.28 -7.92 4.12
N ILE A 374 -3.40 -6.72 3.54
CA ILE A 374 -3.42 -5.46 4.30
C ILE A 374 -4.63 -5.41 5.24
N LYS A 375 -5.83 -5.85 4.77
CA LYS A 375 -7.04 -5.96 5.58
C LYS A 375 -6.81 -6.92 6.74
N ARG A 376 -6.36 -8.15 6.47
CA ARG A 376 -6.09 -9.17 7.49
C ARG A 376 -5.03 -8.72 8.51
N ARG A 377 -4.02 -7.97 8.07
CA ARG A 377 -3.04 -7.33 8.96
C ARG A 377 -3.69 -6.34 9.95
N GLY A 378 -4.89 -5.85 9.64
CA GLY A 378 -5.66 -4.94 10.49
C GLY A 378 -5.53 -3.47 10.11
N VAL A 379 -4.97 -3.12 8.97
CA VAL A 379 -4.89 -1.72 8.52
C VAL A 379 -6.29 -1.19 8.25
N PRO A 380 -6.70 -0.05 8.85
CA PRO A 380 -8.00 0.55 8.55
C PRO A 380 -8.08 1.03 7.09
N PRO A 381 -9.19 0.83 6.37
CA PRO A 381 -9.32 1.27 4.97
C PRO A 381 -9.13 2.78 4.82
N ARG A 382 -9.61 3.57 5.78
CA ARG A 382 -9.43 5.03 5.77
C ARG A 382 -7.96 5.46 5.80
N ALA A 383 -7.10 4.73 6.51
CA ALA A 383 -5.66 5.01 6.54
C ALA A 383 -5.01 4.83 5.16
N ILE A 384 -5.53 3.89 4.33
CA ILE A 384 -5.09 3.70 2.95
C ILE A 384 -5.51 4.89 2.09
N LEU A 385 -6.75 5.35 2.24
CA LEU A 385 -7.26 6.52 1.51
C LEU A 385 -6.53 7.80 1.90
N ASP A 386 -6.25 7.99 3.19
CA ASP A 386 -5.44 9.11 3.68
C ASP A 386 -4.02 9.08 3.07
N PHE A 387 -3.42 7.89 2.98
CA PHE A 387 -2.10 7.73 2.33
C PHE A 387 -2.14 8.12 0.85
N VAL A 388 -3.15 7.66 0.09
CA VAL A 388 -3.31 8.02 -1.32
C VAL A 388 -3.51 9.54 -1.47
N ASN A 389 -4.33 10.14 -0.61
CA ASN A 389 -4.59 11.57 -0.60
C ASN A 389 -3.34 12.39 -0.25
N GLU A 390 -2.53 11.94 0.73
CA GLU A 390 -1.25 12.58 1.09
C GLU A 390 -0.22 12.55 -0.06
N LEU A 391 -0.24 11.52 -0.90
CA LEU A 391 0.63 11.44 -2.07
C LEU A 391 0.18 12.39 -3.18
N GLY A 392 -1.12 12.65 -3.25
CA GLY A 392 -1.73 13.35 -4.36
C GLY A 392 -1.72 12.54 -5.66
N VAL A 393 -2.27 13.11 -6.72
CA VAL A 393 -2.35 12.48 -8.04
C VAL A 393 -1.61 13.33 -9.07
N THR A 394 -0.66 12.71 -9.74
CA THR A 394 0.15 13.31 -10.81
C THR A 394 0.31 12.31 -11.94
N THR A 395 0.87 12.71 -13.06
CA THR A 395 1.22 11.82 -14.19
C THR A 395 2.47 10.97 -13.94
N SER A 396 3.28 11.30 -12.94
CA SER A 396 4.50 10.56 -12.64
C SER A 396 4.21 9.25 -11.91
N VAL A 397 4.89 8.18 -12.30
CA VAL A 397 4.90 6.92 -11.54
C VAL A 397 5.54 7.17 -10.17
N SER A 398 4.85 6.79 -9.11
CA SER A 398 5.31 6.96 -7.74
C SER A 398 5.68 5.61 -7.14
N VAL A 399 6.96 5.43 -6.78
CA VAL A 399 7.42 4.27 -6.00
C VAL A 399 7.78 4.78 -4.61
N ILE A 400 7.01 4.39 -3.63
CA ILE A 400 7.04 4.93 -2.27
C ILE A 400 7.65 3.90 -1.32
N GLN A 401 8.50 4.35 -0.40
CA GLN A 401 9.05 3.48 0.64
C GLN A 401 7.94 2.99 1.58
N ILE A 402 7.97 1.70 1.91
CA ILE A 402 7.04 1.06 2.87
C ILE A 402 6.91 1.87 4.16
N LYS A 403 8.01 2.38 4.69
CA LYS A 403 8.05 3.17 5.94
C LYS A 403 7.12 4.39 5.89
N ARG A 404 6.94 5.02 4.73
CA ARG A 404 6.02 6.16 4.59
C ARG A 404 4.56 5.73 4.69
N PHE A 405 4.19 4.60 4.07
CA PHE A 405 2.87 4.02 4.24
C PHE A 405 2.60 3.67 5.71
N GLU A 406 3.52 2.97 6.36
CA GLU A 406 3.42 2.62 7.77
C GLU A 406 3.34 3.85 8.68
N GLN A 407 3.98 4.96 8.32
CA GLN A 407 3.89 6.23 9.05
C GLN A 407 2.47 6.81 8.99
N THR A 408 1.82 6.80 7.84
CA THR A 408 0.43 7.27 7.69
C THR A 408 -0.53 6.37 8.48
N VAL A 409 -0.37 5.04 8.38
CA VAL A 409 -1.16 4.07 9.17
C VAL A 409 -0.99 4.32 10.66
N ARG A 410 0.24 4.48 11.14
CA ARG A 410 0.55 4.76 12.56
C ARG A 410 -0.09 6.06 13.04
N LYS A 411 0.01 7.13 12.25
CA LYS A 411 -0.60 8.44 12.54
C LYS A 411 -2.12 8.34 12.64
N TYR A 412 -2.73 7.55 11.77
CA TYR A 412 -4.17 7.30 11.80
C TYR A 412 -4.58 6.53 13.06
N LEU A 413 -3.92 5.40 13.35
CA LEU A 413 -4.20 4.57 14.51
C LEU A 413 -3.96 5.28 15.84
N GLU A 414 -2.94 6.14 15.94
CA GLU A 414 -2.64 6.90 17.17
C GLU A 414 -3.83 7.74 17.67
N ARG A 415 -4.70 8.16 16.76
CA ARG A 415 -5.86 9.00 17.07
C ARG A 415 -7.16 8.21 17.25
N THR A 416 -7.25 7.00 16.70
CA THR A 416 -8.52 6.34 16.46
C THR A 416 -8.69 5.02 17.17
N VAL A 417 -7.66 4.49 17.83
CA VAL A 417 -7.76 3.21 18.51
C VAL A 417 -7.43 3.33 20.01
N PRO A 418 -8.07 2.49 20.86
CA PRO A 418 -7.82 2.46 22.28
C PRO A 418 -6.44 1.90 22.60
N ARG A 419 -5.96 2.15 23.82
CA ARG A 419 -4.70 1.64 24.36
C ARG A 419 -4.95 0.61 25.43
N LEU A 420 -4.17 -0.47 25.38
CA LEU A 420 -4.14 -1.54 26.34
C LEU A 420 -2.70 -1.87 26.75
N MET A 421 -2.51 -2.42 27.94
CA MET A 421 -1.22 -3.00 28.31
C MET A 421 -1.14 -4.46 27.81
N MET A 422 0.01 -4.82 27.28
CA MET A 422 0.31 -6.15 26.75
C MET A 422 1.78 -6.48 27.00
N VAL A 423 2.05 -7.74 27.25
CA VAL A 423 3.38 -8.30 27.48
C VAL A 423 3.61 -9.45 26.49
N LEU A 424 4.65 -9.37 25.67
CA LEU A 424 4.93 -10.35 24.64
C LEU A 424 5.59 -11.62 25.18
N ASP A 425 6.64 -11.46 25.98
CA ASP A 425 7.36 -12.57 26.63
C ASP A 425 7.30 -12.40 28.17
N PRO A 426 6.25 -12.92 28.81
CA PRO A 426 5.98 -12.63 30.21
C PRO A 426 7.00 -13.26 31.17
N ILE A 427 7.47 -12.45 32.13
CA ILE A 427 8.16 -12.91 33.35
C ILE A 427 7.28 -12.56 34.54
N ARG A 428 7.14 -13.51 35.45
CA ARG A 428 6.44 -13.34 36.72
C ARG A 428 7.22 -12.43 37.65
N VAL A 429 6.54 -11.45 38.26
CA VAL A 429 7.09 -10.58 39.30
C VAL A 429 6.20 -10.68 40.54
N VAL A 430 6.80 -11.09 41.66
CA VAL A 430 6.14 -11.15 42.98
C VAL A 430 6.57 -9.94 43.79
N ILE A 431 5.60 -9.08 44.13
CA ILE A 431 5.81 -7.87 44.93
C ILE A 431 5.37 -8.18 46.36
N GLU A 432 6.33 -8.38 47.25
CA GLU A 432 6.12 -9.00 48.58
C GLU A 432 5.27 -8.14 49.53
N ASP A 433 5.28 -6.81 49.37
CA ASP A 433 4.54 -5.88 50.21
C ASP A 433 3.35 -5.22 49.48
N ALA A 434 2.90 -5.83 48.38
CA ALA A 434 1.79 -5.29 47.62
C ALA A 434 0.44 -5.85 48.11
N GLU A 435 -0.56 -4.99 48.08
CA GLU A 435 -1.98 -5.33 48.30
C GLU A 435 -2.74 -5.22 46.96
N PRO A 436 -3.76 -6.05 46.75
CA PRO A 436 -4.63 -5.93 45.59
C PRO A 436 -5.28 -4.53 45.50
N ALA A 437 -5.33 -3.97 44.32
CA ALA A 437 -5.91 -2.65 44.07
C ALA A 437 -6.58 -2.58 42.69
N ASP A 438 -7.60 -1.74 42.58
CA ASP A 438 -8.19 -1.39 41.31
C ASP A 438 -7.43 -0.23 40.67
N VAL A 439 -7.07 -0.39 39.40
CA VAL A 439 -6.36 0.62 38.63
C VAL A 439 -7.22 1.04 37.45
N GLU A 440 -7.62 2.31 37.44
CA GLU A 440 -8.35 2.89 36.32
C GLU A 440 -7.41 3.35 35.22
N LEU A 441 -7.66 2.93 33.99
CA LEU A 441 -6.89 3.26 32.80
C LEU A 441 -7.79 3.90 31.75
N ALA A 442 -7.38 5.05 31.23
CA ALA A 442 -8.05 5.66 30.08
C ALA A 442 -7.69 4.92 28.79
N PHE A 443 -8.67 4.64 27.95
CA PHE A 443 -8.42 4.07 26.61
C PHE A 443 -7.62 5.01 25.70
N SER A 444 -7.73 6.33 25.91
CA SER A 444 -6.92 7.30 25.20
C SER A 444 -6.52 8.46 26.11
N PRO A 445 -5.23 8.84 26.15
CA PRO A 445 -4.80 10.05 26.88
C PRO A 445 -5.14 11.34 26.13
N LYS A 446 -5.60 11.25 24.87
CA LYS A 446 -5.89 12.42 24.00
C LYS A 446 -7.38 12.60 23.77
N ASP A 447 -8.17 11.54 23.86
CA ASP A 447 -9.62 11.55 23.61
C ASP A 447 -10.38 10.94 24.80
N PRO A 448 -10.90 11.77 25.69
CA PRO A 448 -11.69 11.32 26.84
C PRO A 448 -12.98 10.58 26.44
N ASN A 449 -13.50 10.80 25.22
CA ASN A 449 -14.73 10.16 24.76
C ASN A 449 -14.56 8.64 24.56
N MET A 450 -13.33 8.16 24.40
CA MET A 450 -13.06 6.72 24.38
C MET A 450 -13.33 6.06 25.72
N GLY A 451 -13.41 6.82 26.82
CA GLY A 451 -13.70 6.33 28.16
C GLY A 451 -12.49 5.67 28.83
N SER A 452 -12.77 4.94 29.91
CA SER A 452 -11.79 4.24 30.74
C SER A 452 -12.28 2.84 31.09
N HIS A 453 -11.39 2.03 31.63
CA HIS A 453 -11.67 0.69 32.16
C HIS A 453 -10.83 0.45 33.40
N THR A 454 -11.23 -0.52 34.21
CA THR A 454 -10.54 -0.88 35.45
C THR A 454 -9.85 -2.24 35.27
N ILE A 455 -8.60 -2.31 35.70
CA ILE A 455 -7.83 -3.56 35.79
C ILE A 455 -7.44 -3.86 37.24
N LYS A 456 -7.23 -5.12 37.54
CA LYS A 456 -6.78 -5.55 38.88
C LYS A 456 -5.27 -5.55 38.96
N PHE A 457 -4.73 -4.75 39.88
CA PHE A 457 -3.35 -4.90 40.34
C PHE A 457 -3.31 -5.97 41.44
N THR A 458 -2.42 -6.91 41.30
CA THR A 458 -2.28 -8.03 42.25
C THR A 458 -0.83 -8.11 42.74
N PRO A 459 -0.56 -8.74 43.93
CA PRO A 459 0.82 -8.95 44.40
C PRO A 459 1.73 -9.67 43.41
N THR A 460 1.15 -10.43 42.51
CA THR A 460 1.86 -11.04 41.39
C THR A 460 1.41 -10.39 40.08
N VAL A 461 2.36 -9.88 39.31
CA VAL A 461 2.14 -9.32 37.96
C VAL A 461 3.10 -9.95 36.96
N TYR A 462 2.85 -9.75 35.67
CA TYR A 462 3.75 -10.12 34.60
C TYR A 462 4.30 -8.87 33.93
N ILE A 463 5.60 -8.86 33.63
CA ILE A 463 6.28 -7.85 32.84
C ILE A 463 6.93 -8.48 31.62
N ASP A 464 7.32 -7.67 30.63
CA ASP A 464 8.03 -8.19 29.47
C ASP A 464 9.48 -8.53 29.84
N ARG A 465 9.98 -9.68 29.37
CA ARG A 465 11.36 -10.12 29.57
C ARG A 465 12.37 -9.08 29.13
N ALA A 466 12.09 -8.35 28.06
CA ALA A 466 12.93 -7.27 27.58
C ALA A 466 13.03 -6.08 28.55
N ASP A 467 12.13 -5.97 29.53
CA ASP A 467 12.12 -4.93 30.55
C ASP A 467 12.97 -5.31 31.80
N PHE A 468 13.58 -6.52 31.84
CA PHE A 468 14.47 -6.95 32.90
C PHE A 468 15.87 -7.30 32.38
N ARG A 469 16.91 -6.93 33.13
CA ARG A 469 18.30 -7.37 32.91
C ARG A 469 18.90 -7.86 34.21
N GLU A 470 19.69 -8.93 34.16
CA GLU A 470 20.38 -9.51 35.31
C GLU A 470 21.51 -8.62 35.83
N VAL A 471 22.13 -7.85 34.94
CA VAL A 471 23.22 -6.92 35.26
C VAL A 471 22.78 -5.51 34.91
N ASP A 472 22.85 -4.60 35.87
CA ASP A 472 22.56 -3.19 35.68
C ASP A 472 23.67 -2.48 34.88
N SER A 473 23.32 -1.46 34.16
CA SER A 473 24.25 -0.56 33.47
C SER A 473 23.82 0.89 33.60
N LYS A 474 24.78 1.81 33.45
CA LYS A 474 24.55 3.25 33.60
C LYS A 474 23.46 3.81 32.67
N ASP A 475 23.33 3.23 31.49
CA ASP A 475 22.40 3.67 30.44
C ASP A 475 21.11 2.82 30.38
N TYR A 476 20.93 1.86 31.28
CA TYR A 476 19.72 1.07 31.39
C TYR A 476 18.79 1.62 32.47
N PHE A 477 17.57 1.98 32.12
CA PHE A 477 16.62 2.66 33.03
C PHE A 477 15.40 1.80 33.40
N ARG A 478 15.38 0.51 32.99
CA ARG A 478 14.32 -0.45 33.32
C ARG A 478 14.74 -1.28 34.54
N LEU A 479 14.04 -2.39 34.78
CA LEU A 479 14.23 -3.21 35.97
C LEU A 479 15.54 -4.01 35.95
N ALA A 480 16.29 -3.97 37.04
CA ALA A 480 17.46 -4.78 37.30
C ALA A 480 17.57 -5.01 38.80
N PRO A 481 18.42 -5.96 39.29
CA PRO A 481 18.65 -6.16 40.73
C PRO A 481 19.00 -4.85 41.44
N ASN A 482 18.30 -4.58 42.53
CA ASN A 482 18.42 -3.35 43.34
C ASN A 482 18.07 -2.04 42.62
N LYS A 483 17.46 -2.10 41.44
CA LYS A 483 17.03 -0.93 40.65
C LYS A 483 15.51 -0.75 40.67
N THR A 484 15.07 0.51 40.75
CA THR A 484 13.67 0.89 40.79
C THR A 484 13.16 1.23 39.40
N VAL A 485 11.96 0.76 39.09
CA VAL A 485 11.21 1.11 37.87
C VAL A 485 9.74 1.40 38.21
N GLY A 486 9.09 2.28 37.48
CA GLY A 486 7.65 2.48 37.58
C GLY A 486 6.88 1.42 36.80
N LEU A 487 5.84 0.87 37.40
CA LEU A 487 4.79 0.17 36.67
C LEU A 487 3.74 1.19 36.26
N LEU A 488 3.28 1.14 35.01
CA LEU A 488 2.31 2.12 34.48
C LEU A 488 1.05 2.17 35.36
N ASN A 489 0.76 3.32 35.91
CA ASN A 489 -0.40 3.60 36.78
C ASN A 489 -0.52 2.71 38.04
N ALA A 490 0.47 1.89 38.38
CA ALA A 490 0.48 1.14 39.64
C ALA A 490 0.66 2.10 40.85
N PRO A 491 0.25 1.66 42.07
CA PRO A 491 0.29 2.51 43.26
C PRO A 491 1.67 3.07 43.58
N PHE A 492 2.71 2.27 43.41
CA PHE A 492 4.11 2.65 43.68
C PHE A 492 5.07 2.03 42.65
N PRO A 493 6.24 2.62 42.45
CA PRO A 493 7.34 1.97 41.75
C PRO A 493 7.80 0.70 42.46
N ILE A 494 8.41 -0.22 41.73
CA ILE A 494 8.97 -1.45 42.29
C ILE A 494 10.48 -1.48 42.21
N LYS A 495 11.11 -2.13 43.20
CA LYS A 495 12.56 -2.41 43.25
C LYS A 495 12.76 -3.91 43.28
N ALA A 496 13.48 -4.47 42.31
CA ALA A 496 13.83 -5.89 42.30
C ALA A 496 14.81 -6.23 43.44
N THR A 497 14.49 -7.24 44.23
CA THR A 497 15.33 -7.75 45.33
C THR A 497 16.13 -8.98 44.94
N SER A 498 15.51 -9.91 44.23
CA SER A 498 16.13 -11.14 43.73
C SER A 498 15.44 -11.67 42.48
N TYR A 499 16.02 -12.69 41.88
CA TYR A 499 15.40 -13.42 40.76
C TYR A 499 15.80 -14.88 40.75
N THR A 500 15.01 -15.74 40.16
CA THR A 500 15.25 -17.16 39.93
C THR A 500 15.38 -17.48 38.47
N LYS A 501 16.13 -18.52 38.14
CA LYS A 501 16.33 -19.01 36.79
C LYS A 501 15.89 -20.47 36.68
N ASP A 502 15.45 -20.80 35.48
CA ASP A 502 15.36 -22.19 35.06
C ASP A 502 16.77 -22.79 34.89
N GLU A 503 17.03 -23.91 35.57
CA GLU A 503 18.36 -24.54 35.58
C GLU A 503 18.79 -25.07 34.20
N THR A 504 17.82 -25.43 33.35
CA THR A 504 18.08 -26.03 32.03
C THR A 504 18.34 -24.98 30.97
N THR A 505 17.53 -23.93 30.96
CA THR A 505 17.54 -22.88 29.92
C THR A 505 18.34 -21.65 30.31
N GLY A 506 18.66 -21.49 31.59
CA GLY A 506 19.28 -20.30 32.15
C GLY A 506 18.43 -19.04 32.12
N LYS A 507 17.17 -19.17 31.68
CA LYS A 507 16.24 -18.00 31.57
C LYS A 507 15.67 -17.63 32.94
N VAL A 508 15.53 -16.34 33.18
CA VAL A 508 14.86 -15.84 34.40
C VAL A 508 13.38 -16.23 34.34
N THR A 509 12.86 -16.84 35.38
CA THR A 509 11.48 -17.34 35.50
C THR A 509 10.64 -16.52 36.47
N GLU A 510 11.22 -16.00 37.54
CA GLU A 510 10.54 -15.18 38.53
C GLU A 510 11.49 -14.07 39.04
N ILE A 511 10.90 -12.92 39.30
CA ILE A 511 11.55 -11.78 39.95
C ILE A 511 10.81 -11.51 41.26
N ARG A 512 11.52 -11.29 42.34
CA ARG A 512 10.99 -10.78 43.60
C ARG A 512 11.27 -9.27 43.69
N ALA A 513 10.30 -8.54 44.15
CA ALA A 513 10.36 -7.09 44.25
C ALA A 513 9.62 -6.59 45.49
N VAL A 514 9.89 -5.37 45.88
CA VAL A 514 9.15 -4.61 46.89
C VAL A 514 8.78 -3.25 46.35
N PHE A 515 7.77 -2.62 46.93
CA PHE A 515 7.44 -1.24 46.61
C PHE A 515 8.54 -0.29 47.07
N ASP A 516 8.96 0.59 46.20
CA ASP A 516 9.86 1.71 46.52
C ASP A 516 9.04 2.98 46.76
N LYS A 517 8.59 3.15 48.01
CA LYS A 517 7.75 4.29 48.42
C LYS A 517 8.53 5.61 48.53
N GLU A 518 9.87 5.55 48.50
CA GLU A 518 10.73 6.74 48.57
C GLU A 518 10.90 7.39 47.19
N THR A 519 10.92 6.57 46.13
CA THR A 519 11.09 7.06 44.77
C THR A 519 9.77 7.63 44.21
N LYS A 520 9.59 8.96 44.33
CA LYS A 520 8.38 9.65 43.81
C LYS A 520 8.27 9.67 42.28
N LYS A 521 9.40 9.66 41.56
CA LYS A 521 9.42 9.78 40.10
C LYS A 521 10.52 8.89 39.49
N PRO A 522 10.21 7.63 39.15
CA PRO A 522 11.16 6.74 38.50
C PRO A 522 11.57 7.25 37.12
N LYS A 523 12.76 6.87 36.68
CA LYS A 523 13.31 7.29 35.37
C LYS A 523 12.60 6.65 34.18
N ALA A 524 11.99 5.49 34.37
CA ALA A 524 11.23 4.77 33.36
C ALA A 524 10.00 4.10 33.94
N TYR A 525 9.01 3.90 33.08
CA TYR A 525 7.80 3.13 33.37
C TYR A 525 7.69 1.98 32.38
N ILE A 526 7.30 0.79 32.85
CA ILE A 526 7.12 -0.41 32.06
C ILE A 526 5.68 -0.90 32.11
N ASN A 527 5.29 -1.70 31.11
CA ASN A 527 4.00 -2.40 31.09
C ASN A 527 3.99 -3.52 32.11
N TRP A 528 2.79 -3.83 32.57
CA TRP A 528 2.51 -4.99 33.40
C TRP A 528 1.11 -5.53 33.11
N VAL A 529 0.89 -6.78 33.41
CA VAL A 529 -0.43 -7.43 33.32
C VAL A 529 -0.63 -8.22 34.61
N GLY A 530 -1.79 -8.01 35.26
CA GLY A 530 -2.14 -8.70 36.48
C GLY A 530 -2.46 -10.18 36.21
N THR A 531 -2.49 -10.98 37.27
CA THR A 531 -2.89 -12.40 37.19
C THR A 531 -4.40 -12.57 37.04
N GLU A 532 -5.20 -11.61 37.49
CA GLU A 532 -6.64 -11.63 37.41
C GLU A 532 -7.14 -10.92 36.15
N GLY A 533 -8.00 -11.59 35.38
CA GLY A 533 -8.67 -11.04 34.20
C GLY A 533 -7.80 -10.89 32.96
N SER A 534 -6.49 -11.17 33.05
CA SER A 534 -5.62 -11.19 31.88
C SER A 534 -5.92 -12.40 30.98
N LYS A 535 -5.64 -12.23 29.70
CA LYS A 535 -5.85 -13.28 28.69
C LYS A 535 -4.54 -13.66 28.04
N LYS A 536 -4.37 -14.96 27.84
CA LYS A 536 -3.29 -15.50 27.01
C LYS A 536 -3.67 -15.33 25.53
N VAL A 537 -2.74 -14.82 24.73
CA VAL A 537 -2.90 -14.57 23.30
C VAL A 537 -1.67 -14.99 22.54
N GLU A 538 -1.83 -15.36 21.26
CA GLU A 538 -0.71 -15.51 20.34
C GLU A 538 -0.47 -14.16 19.64
N ALA A 539 0.69 -13.56 19.79
CA ALA A 539 1.05 -12.33 19.08
C ALA A 539 2.00 -12.64 17.93
N ARG A 540 1.61 -12.24 16.71
CA ARG A 540 2.38 -12.37 15.48
C ARG A 540 2.97 -11.02 15.09
N ILE A 541 4.30 -10.94 15.11
CA ILE A 541 5.04 -9.75 14.74
C ILE A 541 5.48 -9.89 13.28
N HIS A 542 4.80 -9.20 12.39
CA HIS A 542 5.14 -9.19 10.97
C HIS A 542 6.19 -8.12 10.68
N ASN A 543 7.35 -8.55 10.19
CA ASN A 543 8.42 -7.70 9.68
C ASN A 543 8.39 -7.66 8.15
N SER A 544 9.28 -6.88 7.54
CA SER A 544 9.41 -6.87 6.07
C SER A 544 9.68 -8.29 5.55
N LEU A 545 8.91 -8.72 4.55
CA LEU A 545 9.08 -10.04 3.92
C LEU A 545 10.42 -10.17 3.21
N PHE A 546 10.95 -9.05 2.70
CA PHE A 546 12.22 -8.99 1.99
C PHE A 546 13.24 -8.18 2.77
N LYS A 547 14.54 -8.48 2.56
CA LYS A 547 15.69 -7.79 3.17
C LYS A 547 15.95 -6.44 2.51
N SER A 548 15.75 -6.35 1.18
CA SER A 548 16.07 -5.15 0.39
C SER A 548 14.82 -4.34 0.01
N GLU A 549 15.01 -3.09 -0.38
CA GLU A 549 13.96 -2.25 -0.95
C GLU A 549 13.56 -2.66 -2.38
N LYS A 550 14.40 -3.43 -3.07
CA LYS A 550 14.18 -3.91 -4.44
C LYS A 550 14.42 -5.41 -4.54
N PRO A 551 13.51 -6.23 -4.06
CA PRO A 551 13.68 -7.68 -4.08
C PRO A 551 13.85 -8.25 -5.50
N ASP A 552 13.32 -7.56 -6.52
CA ASP A 552 13.45 -7.97 -7.92
C ASP A 552 14.87 -7.85 -8.47
N ASP A 553 15.67 -6.95 -7.91
CA ASP A 553 17.05 -6.69 -8.33
C ASP A 553 18.07 -7.54 -7.52
N ALA A 554 17.60 -8.37 -6.58
CA ALA A 554 18.45 -9.20 -5.75
C ALA A 554 19.17 -10.29 -6.57
N GLU A 555 20.41 -10.56 -6.24
CA GLU A 555 21.21 -11.62 -6.88
C GLU A 555 20.52 -12.99 -6.68
N GLY A 556 20.27 -13.69 -7.77
CA GLY A 556 19.50 -14.95 -7.79
C GLY A 556 17.98 -14.76 -7.70
N GLY A 557 17.50 -13.51 -7.73
CA GLY A 557 16.08 -13.15 -7.77
C GLY A 557 15.43 -12.99 -6.40
N PHE A 558 14.17 -12.57 -6.39
CA PHE A 558 13.44 -12.17 -5.18
C PHE A 558 13.31 -13.25 -4.10
N LEU A 559 13.40 -14.53 -4.45
CA LEU A 559 13.34 -15.63 -3.47
C LEU A 559 14.61 -15.69 -2.57
N ASN A 560 15.76 -15.23 -3.06
CA ASN A 560 16.98 -15.16 -2.27
C ASN A 560 17.00 -13.96 -1.31
N ASP A 561 16.10 -13.01 -1.53
CA ASP A 561 15.96 -11.81 -0.70
C ASP A 561 14.97 -11.97 0.48
N ILE A 562 14.41 -13.16 0.66
CA ILE A 562 13.47 -13.44 1.76
C ILE A 562 14.14 -13.20 3.11
N ASN A 563 13.45 -12.44 3.97
CA ASN A 563 13.84 -12.23 5.36
C ASN A 563 13.38 -13.43 6.22
N PRO A 564 14.29 -14.22 6.80
CA PRO A 564 13.92 -15.36 7.64
C PRO A 564 13.18 -14.94 8.92
N GLU A 565 13.38 -13.70 9.37
CA GLU A 565 12.71 -13.12 10.54
C GLU A 565 11.49 -12.27 10.14
N SER A 566 10.92 -12.53 8.95
CA SER A 566 9.73 -11.80 8.49
C SER A 566 8.50 -12.02 9.37
N GLU A 567 8.49 -13.06 10.18
CA GLU A 567 7.46 -13.33 11.19
C GLU A 567 8.10 -13.85 12.48
N VAL A 568 7.73 -13.23 13.59
CA VAL A 568 8.11 -13.70 14.95
C VAL A 568 6.81 -13.94 15.73
N ILE A 569 6.67 -15.12 16.31
CA ILE A 569 5.47 -15.54 17.04
C ILE A 569 5.76 -15.61 18.53
N TYR A 570 4.92 -14.93 19.33
CA TYR A 570 4.89 -15.03 20.78
C TYR A 570 3.61 -15.80 21.19
N PRO A 571 3.70 -17.10 21.46
CA PRO A 571 2.52 -17.95 21.67
C PRO A 571 1.86 -17.74 23.03
N ASP A 572 2.58 -17.16 23.98
CA ASP A 572 2.20 -17.03 25.38
C ASP A 572 2.12 -15.57 25.84
N ALA A 573 1.91 -14.64 24.93
CA ALA A 573 1.73 -13.22 25.26
C ALA A 573 0.49 -13.03 26.15
N LEU A 574 0.53 -12.02 27.03
CA LEU A 574 -0.56 -11.68 27.93
C LEU A 574 -1.10 -10.28 27.63
N ILE A 575 -2.43 -10.17 27.60
CA ILE A 575 -3.13 -8.89 27.46
C ILE A 575 -4.06 -8.67 28.64
N GLU A 576 -4.22 -7.42 29.06
CA GLU A 576 -5.09 -7.03 30.17
C GLU A 576 -6.59 -7.25 29.88
N SER A 577 -7.42 -7.23 30.95
CA SER A 577 -8.86 -7.44 30.89
C SER A 577 -9.64 -6.41 30.06
N GLY A 578 -9.11 -5.20 29.87
CA GLY A 578 -9.70 -4.17 29.00
C GLY A 578 -9.89 -4.60 27.54
N PHE A 579 -9.22 -5.68 27.13
CA PHE A 579 -9.37 -6.26 25.80
C PHE A 579 -10.81 -6.71 25.51
N ASP A 580 -11.54 -7.22 26.48
CA ASP A 580 -12.94 -7.63 26.28
C ASP A 580 -13.83 -6.46 25.93
N GLU A 581 -13.62 -5.32 26.57
CA GLU A 581 -14.35 -4.09 26.25
C GLU A 581 -13.99 -3.57 24.85
N VAL A 582 -12.70 -3.60 24.49
CA VAL A 582 -12.25 -3.23 23.15
C VAL A 582 -12.86 -4.15 22.08
N LYS A 583 -12.90 -5.46 22.32
CA LYS A 583 -13.53 -6.44 21.42
C LYS A 583 -15.04 -6.19 21.29
N ARG A 584 -15.71 -5.93 22.40
CA ARG A 584 -17.17 -5.69 22.44
C ARG A 584 -17.57 -4.41 21.69
N ARG A 585 -16.74 -3.37 21.75
CA ARG A 585 -17.00 -2.06 21.12
C ARG A 585 -16.49 -1.95 19.69
N ALA A 586 -15.80 -2.98 19.17
CA ALA A 586 -15.33 -2.95 17.79
C ALA A 586 -16.48 -2.69 16.81
N PRO A 587 -16.25 -2.04 15.66
CA PRO A 587 -14.94 -1.75 15.06
C PRO A 587 -14.20 -0.55 15.68
N TRP A 588 -12.88 -0.54 15.54
CA TRP A 588 -12.03 0.62 15.88
C TRP A 588 -11.27 1.10 14.65
N PRO A 589 -11.40 2.37 14.20
CA PRO A 589 -12.28 3.37 14.84
C PRO A 589 -13.75 2.94 14.83
N GLU A 590 -14.49 3.52 15.80
CA GLU A 590 -15.95 3.30 15.84
C GLU A 590 -16.55 3.72 14.50
N ALA A 591 -17.45 2.88 13.99
CA ALA A 591 -18.09 3.11 12.73
C ALA A 591 -18.96 4.38 12.76
N ALA A 592 -18.79 5.24 11.75
CA ALA A 592 -19.57 6.45 11.60
C ALA A 592 -20.16 6.51 10.19
N GLY A 593 -21.45 6.22 10.04
CA GLY A 593 -22.19 6.38 8.79
C GLY A 593 -21.84 5.34 7.69
N GLU A 594 -21.89 5.74 6.43
CA GLU A 594 -21.76 4.86 5.25
C GLU A 594 -20.39 4.14 5.11
N SER A 595 -19.38 4.53 5.91
CA SER A 595 -18.08 3.86 5.90
C SER A 595 -18.05 2.49 6.58
N GLU A 596 -19.20 2.01 7.05
CA GLU A 596 -19.34 0.78 7.84
C GLU A 596 -19.38 -0.50 7.00
N LEU A 597 -19.57 -0.39 5.70
CA LEU A 597 -19.62 -1.56 4.82
C LEU A 597 -18.27 -2.26 4.77
N GLY A 598 -18.20 -3.42 5.40
CA GLY A 598 -17.00 -4.28 5.44
C GLY A 598 -16.08 -4.08 6.64
N MET A 599 -16.47 -3.34 7.68
CA MET A 599 -15.66 -3.10 8.88
C MET A 599 -15.93 -4.06 10.05
N GLY A 600 -16.75 -5.09 9.87
CA GLY A 600 -17.21 -5.98 10.95
C GLY A 600 -16.37 -7.25 11.17
N GLY A 601 -15.25 -7.46 10.48
CA GLY A 601 -14.40 -8.64 10.65
C GLY A 601 -13.54 -8.59 11.92
N PRO A 602 -12.91 -9.71 12.32
CA PRO A 602 -12.00 -9.77 13.47
C PRO A 602 -10.91 -8.70 13.43
N GLU A 603 -10.40 -8.39 12.24
CA GLU A 603 -9.38 -7.36 11.99
C GLU A 603 -9.84 -5.93 12.33
N SER A 604 -11.13 -5.74 12.62
CA SER A 604 -11.67 -4.46 13.09
C SER A 604 -11.47 -4.24 14.59
N VAL A 605 -11.14 -5.28 15.35
CA VAL A 605 -10.73 -5.19 16.76
C VAL A 605 -9.28 -4.73 16.81
N ARG A 606 -9.08 -3.41 16.88
CA ARG A 606 -7.76 -2.76 16.83
C ARG A 606 -7.45 -2.04 18.12
N PHE A 607 -6.19 -2.06 18.51
CA PHE A 607 -5.71 -1.33 19.68
C PHE A 607 -4.21 -1.03 19.59
N GLN A 608 -3.76 -0.10 20.39
CA GLN A 608 -2.34 0.12 20.66
C GLN A 608 -1.95 -0.68 21.91
N ALA A 609 -1.11 -1.69 21.75
CA ALA A 609 -0.38 -2.23 22.90
C ALA A 609 0.67 -1.18 23.32
N THR A 610 0.43 -0.55 24.47
CA THR A 610 1.25 0.56 24.99
C THR A 610 2.73 0.17 25.01
N ARG A 611 3.61 1.01 24.46
CA ARG A 611 5.06 0.79 24.34
C ARG A 611 5.49 -0.40 23.45
N VAL A 612 4.56 -1.17 22.88
CA VAL A 612 4.85 -2.35 22.04
C VAL A 612 4.60 -2.05 20.56
N ALA A 613 3.35 -2.02 20.15
CA ALA A 613 2.96 -1.80 18.75
C ALA A 613 1.44 -1.59 18.64
N TYR A 614 0.94 -1.44 17.40
CA TYR A 614 -0.48 -1.53 17.10
C TYR A 614 -0.83 -2.95 16.65
N PHE A 615 -1.94 -3.47 17.15
CA PHE A 615 -2.40 -4.83 16.87
C PHE A 615 -3.86 -4.86 16.41
N ALA A 616 -4.19 -5.92 15.69
CA ALA A 616 -5.55 -6.31 15.36
C ALA A 616 -5.75 -7.80 15.58
N VAL A 617 -7.00 -8.23 15.80
CA VAL A 617 -7.33 -9.66 15.89
C VAL A 617 -7.25 -10.29 14.51
N ASP A 618 -6.58 -11.44 14.41
CA ASP A 618 -6.48 -12.22 13.17
C ASP A 618 -7.75 -13.05 12.92
N SER A 619 -8.08 -13.28 11.66
CA SER A 619 -9.20 -14.14 11.23
C SER A 619 -9.07 -15.61 11.65
N ASP A 620 -7.86 -16.08 11.95
CA ASP A 620 -7.61 -17.43 12.46
C ASP A 620 -7.95 -17.56 13.96
N SER A 621 -8.36 -16.49 14.64
CA SER A 621 -8.76 -16.53 16.04
C SER A 621 -10.02 -17.36 16.23
N THR A 622 -10.05 -18.11 17.33
CA THR A 622 -11.22 -18.83 17.84
C THR A 622 -11.56 -18.33 19.22
N ASP A 623 -12.68 -18.80 19.81
CA ASP A 623 -13.04 -18.43 21.16
C ASP A 623 -12.00 -18.88 22.21
N ASP A 624 -11.32 -20.00 21.95
CA ASP A 624 -10.29 -20.56 22.83
C ASP A 624 -8.88 -20.03 22.56
N LYS A 625 -8.64 -19.45 21.38
CA LYS A 625 -7.33 -18.99 20.95
C LYS A 625 -7.41 -17.64 20.23
N ILE A 626 -7.04 -16.60 20.92
CA ILE A 626 -6.95 -15.26 20.36
C ILE A 626 -5.58 -15.10 19.67
N ILE A 627 -5.60 -14.69 18.40
CA ILE A 627 -4.41 -14.42 17.61
C ILE A 627 -4.41 -12.93 17.24
N LEU A 628 -3.29 -12.28 17.48
CA LEU A 628 -3.11 -10.86 17.25
C LEU A 628 -2.02 -10.61 16.20
N ASN A 629 -2.35 -9.89 15.14
CA ASN A 629 -1.40 -9.44 14.13
C ASN A 629 -0.88 -8.05 14.46
N ARG A 630 0.44 -7.84 14.43
CA ARG A 630 0.99 -6.49 14.46
C ARG A 630 0.64 -5.75 13.17
N ILE A 631 -0.10 -4.65 13.30
CA ILE A 631 -0.43 -3.76 12.19
C ILE A 631 0.82 -2.97 11.78
N VAL A 632 1.39 -2.24 12.74
CA VAL A 632 2.57 -1.39 12.54
C VAL A 632 3.28 -1.15 13.88
N SER A 633 4.60 -0.95 13.85
CA SER A 633 5.41 -0.58 15.02
C SER A 633 5.04 0.81 15.54
N LEU A 634 5.39 1.12 16.78
CA LEU A 634 5.40 2.49 17.29
C LEU A 634 6.48 3.31 16.57
N LYS A 635 6.38 4.63 16.69
CA LYS A 635 7.44 5.53 16.23
C LYS A 635 8.72 5.21 17.01
N GLU A 636 9.80 4.89 16.33
CA GLU A 636 11.10 4.69 16.94
C GLU A 636 11.55 6.01 17.57
N ASP A 637 11.75 6.02 18.89
CA ASP A 637 12.48 7.09 19.54
C ASP A 637 13.96 6.91 19.21
N ALA A 638 14.59 7.91 18.63
CA ALA A 638 16.01 7.93 18.27
C ALA A 638 16.98 7.82 19.48
N GLY A 639 16.51 7.36 20.63
CA GLY A 639 17.25 7.19 21.88
C GLY A 639 17.02 5.86 22.58
N LYS A 640 16.37 4.90 21.94
CA LYS A 640 16.14 3.56 22.51
C LYS A 640 16.95 2.52 21.74
N VAL A 641 18.24 2.46 22.01
CA VAL A 641 19.08 1.30 21.72
C VAL A 641 19.40 0.59 23.05
#